data_de047fe380379a4f9d0ae1cba57946e5
#
_entry.id   de047fe380379a4f9d0ae1cba57946e5
#
_cell.length_a   1.000
_cell.length_b   1.000
_cell.length_c   1.000
_cell.angle_alpha   90.00
_cell.angle_beta   90.00
_cell.angle_gamma   90.00
#
_symmetry.space_group_name_H-M   'P 1'
#
loop_
_entity.id
_entity.type
_entity.pdbx_description
1 polymer ?
#
loop_
_entity_poly.entity_id
_entity_poly.type
_entity_poly.pdbx_seq_one_letter_code
_entity_poly.pdbx_strand_id
1 'polypeptide(L)'
;MSIRRRVGLAVAVAVTSSAATGVVLPPLAHAESTVLHVNSAPNANCSDAGSGTVAQPYCTIQAAADAAQPGQTVQIAPGYGYPEQVTVKHSGLPDKPITLQGDLVYGTATTAVGAQSWTESAKPAPHGLVLAGVHDVTVTGLKFVGPQEGVLVQDSERIVLDRNTVVAGNPVYNGVRAYPEATPGVRITGKSAAVTVRRNVIGDAGTVGLAVDAGVTGTVITTNEVTDNPAEGVLITDAPGTVVVGNTFAQNCGSDLSLAGNSSGATVENNILSKLPAFACADGKQSPFTNLTVSAGSTAGTKADYNVVAAPIGGSGYTWGGTTYANPSAFTATGQGAHDYGSDPKLGAYGGDQLSPLAAQGVTDAADESAPGMLDTDLYGNPRADHPKVANTGTGSGYTDRGAIELQDTMSASVWTTPYPTAGHPLKARISYSYTGGWAPAGARVDFGDGSDPVSVTAGTNSYDHDYPDAGTYTVTLTATSETGLVRTSTAKVTIAPAGAIWVSPAIGQDDRTVARIKVTDQSNSPWPVSRYSVDFGDGSAPVVTDGANPPNGLTHDYGVAGTYTVTETVTDDHGRSASSTVRRYVSGPQAGVPVAGYFGGPTSQLALFDNGRWAVSYQKVSAQAGMTYQFGDPGDLPVVGGWDNGCQCRLGIYRPGIGTFALQHADGSVSAVRFGDPGDLPAVGAWDHNGHDQLGIYRPSTGTLAVRHDDGSVSTMRFGDAGDIPVVGDWDGVHHAQFGLFRPGRNAGDPNLFILRHDDGSVSTASYGVKGDLPVVGDWLGKGRTTFGVFRPSSHVFALSNAYAGQADMVFTIYG
;
A
#
# COMPACT_ATOMS: atom_id res chain seq x y z
N MET A 1 36.55 -45.12 13.93
CA MET A 1 36.83 -45.90 12.73
C MET A 1 36.23 -45.07 11.58
N SER A 2 36.85 -44.49 10.71
CA SER A 2 38.06 -44.41 9.95
C SER A 2 38.09 -43.06 9.25
N ILE A 3 39.14 -42.33 9.41
CA ILE A 3 39.49 -41.04 8.83
C ILE A 3 39.90 -41.26 7.37
N ARG A 4 39.45 -40.44 6.43
CA ARG A 4 40.18 -40.21 5.18
C ARG A 4 40.36 -38.73 4.89
N ARG A 5 41.61 -38.31 5.10
CA ARG A 5 42.21 -37.08 4.58
C ARG A 5 42.24 -37.09 3.03
N ARG A 6 41.99 -35.96 2.39
CA ARG A 6 42.48 -35.71 1.03
C ARG A 6 43.46 -34.56 1.06
N VAL A 7 44.65 -34.89 0.55
CA VAL A 7 45.81 -34.05 0.38
C VAL A 7 45.61 -33.11 -0.80
N GLY A 8 45.90 -31.81 -0.62
CA GLY A 8 45.97 -30.84 -1.69
C GLY A 8 47.34 -30.87 -2.35
N LEU A 9 47.36 -30.88 -3.67
CA LEU A 9 48.58 -30.77 -4.48
C LEU A 9 48.75 -29.31 -4.93
N ALA A 10 49.80 -28.67 -4.44
CA ALA A 10 50.22 -27.35 -4.93
C ALA A 10 51.16 -27.58 -6.12
N VAL A 11 50.82 -26.96 -7.25
CA VAL A 11 51.72 -26.91 -8.40
C VAL A 11 52.33 -25.50 -8.46
N ALA A 12 53.61 -25.43 -8.27
CA ALA A 12 54.40 -24.24 -8.49
C ALA A 12 54.74 -24.10 -10.00
N VAL A 13 54.37 -22.99 -10.60
CA VAL A 13 54.78 -22.65 -11.99
C VAL A 13 55.90 -21.60 -11.93
N ALA A 14 57.04 -21.98 -12.48
CA ALA A 14 58.18 -21.10 -12.64
C ALA A 14 57.95 -20.07 -13.77
N VAL A 15 58.23 -18.80 -13.49
CA VAL A 15 58.16 -17.70 -14.47
C VAL A 15 59.49 -17.60 -15.17
N THR A 16 59.54 -17.87 -16.49
CA THR A 16 60.65 -17.48 -17.37
C THR A 16 60.23 -16.25 -18.14
N SER A 17 61.01 -15.16 -17.99
CA SER A 17 60.84 -13.93 -18.73
C SER A 17 61.31 -14.06 -20.20
N SER A 18 60.41 -13.79 -21.16
CA SER A 18 60.78 -13.52 -22.54
C SER A 18 60.07 -12.27 -23.03
N ALA A 19 60.81 -11.49 -23.75
CA ALA A 19 60.42 -10.14 -24.17
C ALA A 19 59.18 -10.09 -25.05
N ALA A 20 58.32 -9.11 -24.77
CA ALA A 20 57.06 -8.89 -25.42
C ALA A 20 57.20 -8.12 -26.71
N THR A 21 56.70 -8.69 -27.81
CA THR A 21 56.17 -7.94 -28.94
C THR A 21 54.75 -7.54 -28.63
N GLY A 22 54.45 -6.25 -28.70
CA GLY A 22 53.16 -5.67 -28.38
C GLY A 22 52.06 -6.22 -29.28
N VAL A 23 51.18 -7.05 -28.68
CA VAL A 23 49.87 -7.36 -29.24
C VAL A 23 48.90 -6.31 -28.64
N VAL A 24 48.43 -5.43 -29.51
CA VAL A 24 47.28 -4.56 -29.18
C VAL A 24 46.10 -5.50 -29.03
N LEU A 25 45.70 -5.82 -27.78
CA LEU A 25 44.43 -6.51 -27.54
C LEU A 25 43.32 -5.54 -27.94
N PRO A 26 42.29 -6.02 -28.65
CA PRO A 26 41.09 -5.24 -28.86
C PRO A 26 40.48 -4.86 -27.51
N PRO A 27 39.84 -3.70 -27.38
CA PRO A 27 39.20 -3.33 -26.14
C PRO A 27 38.25 -4.46 -25.72
N LEU A 28 38.36 -4.90 -24.47
CA LEU A 28 37.42 -5.82 -23.88
C LEU A 28 36.03 -5.25 -24.14
N ALA A 29 35.25 -5.93 -24.93
CA ALA A 29 33.83 -5.62 -25.06
C ALA A 29 33.24 -5.65 -23.62
N HIS A 30 32.86 -4.49 -23.15
CA HIS A 30 32.10 -4.42 -21.91
C HIS A 30 30.88 -5.31 -22.14
N ALA A 31 30.65 -6.27 -21.26
CA ALA A 31 29.40 -7.01 -21.28
C ALA A 31 28.30 -5.98 -21.20
N GLU A 32 27.49 -5.84 -22.24
CA GLU A 32 26.34 -4.94 -22.21
C GLU A 32 25.47 -5.32 -21.01
N SER A 33 25.11 -4.32 -20.23
CA SER A 33 24.21 -4.54 -19.09
C SER A 33 22.92 -5.16 -19.59
N THR A 34 22.49 -6.25 -18.99
CA THR A 34 21.18 -6.88 -19.31
C THR A 34 20.02 -6.04 -18.79
N VAL A 35 20.29 -5.03 -17.95
CA VAL A 35 19.30 -4.15 -17.34
C VAL A 35 19.66 -2.68 -17.57
N LEU A 36 18.71 -1.94 -18.11
CA LEU A 36 18.74 -0.49 -18.22
C LEU A 36 17.82 0.10 -17.15
N HIS A 37 18.33 1.03 -16.35
CA HIS A 37 17.58 1.63 -15.26
C HIS A 37 16.98 2.97 -15.67
N VAL A 38 15.73 3.20 -15.25
CA VAL A 38 15.01 4.47 -15.39
C VAL A 38 14.62 4.96 -14.00
N ASN A 39 14.98 6.21 -13.70
CA ASN A 39 14.58 6.83 -12.44
C ASN A 39 14.47 8.33 -12.62
N SER A 40 13.26 8.87 -12.60
CA SER A 40 12.97 10.30 -12.79
C SER A 40 13.07 11.12 -11.50
N ALA A 41 13.53 10.53 -10.41
CA ALA A 41 13.64 11.20 -9.13
C ALA A 41 14.58 12.42 -9.20
N PRO A 42 14.28 13.54 -8.52
CA PRO A 42 15.10 14.75 -8.58
C PRO A 42 16.58 14.55 -8.18
N ASN A 43 16.85 13.57 -7.33
CA ASN A 43 18.19 13.23 -6.84
C ASN A 43 18.79 11.95 -7.47
N ALA A 44 18.14 11.39 -8.49
CA ALA A 44 18.59 10.14 -9.13
C ALA A 44 19.84 10.29 -10.02
N ASN A 45 20.38 11.49 -10.19
CA ASN A 45 21.48 11.77 -11.14
C ASN A 45 21.19 11.21 -12.54
N CYS A 46 19.92 11.25 -12.97
CA CYS A 46 19.51 10.67 -14.24
C CYS A 46 19.97 11.50 -15.44
N SER A 47 20.14 10.84 -16.58
CA SER A 47 20.47 11.50 -17.85
C SER A 47 19.99 10.66 -19.02
N ASP A 48 19.17 11.22 -19.91
CA ASP A 48 18.71 10.56 -21.11
C ASP A 48 19.81 10.37 -22.17
N ALA A 49 20.95 11.05 -22.00
CA ALA A 49 22.19 10.81 -22.75
C ALA A 49 23.15 9.86 -22.01
N GLY A 50 22.74 9.31 -20.88
CA GLY A 50 23.55 8.43 -20.04
C GLY A 50 23.59 6.99 -20.49
N SER A 51 24.21 6.15 -19.67
CA SER A 51 24.40 4.72 -19.95
C SER A 51 23.32 3.81 -19.41
N GLY A 52 22.30 4.35 -18.69
CA GLY A 52 21.22 3.56 -18.12
C GLY A 52 21.64 2.62 -16.98
N THR A 53 22.73 2.93 -16.29
CA THR A 53 23.16 2.17 -15.11
C THR A 53 22.42 2.63 -13.85
N VAL A 54 22.53 1.88 -12.77
CA VAL A 54 21.98 2.30 -11.45
C VAL A 54 22.55 3.65 -11.01
N ALA A 55 23.84 3.90 -11.24
CA ALA A 55 24.51 5.15 -10.86
C ALA A 55 24.16 6.34 -11.76
N GLN A 56 23.74 6.08 -12.98
CA GLN A 56 23.30 7.09 -13.96
C GLN A 56 22.15 6.52 -14.79
N PRO A 57 20.93 6.46 -14.22
CA PRO A 57 19.77 5.94 -14.93
C PRO A 57 19.30 6.93 -16.00
N TYR A 58 18.45 6.47 -16.88
CA TYR A 58 17.66 7.35 -17.76
C TYR A 58 16.63 8.13 -16.92
N CYS A 59 16.32 9.35 -17.35
CA CYS A 59 15.28 10.16 -16.72
C CYS A 59 13.89 9.79 -17.23
N THR A 60 13.82 9.35 -18.50
CA THR A 60 12.56 9.00 -19.18
C THR A 60 12.54 7.52 -19.57
N ILE A 61 11.35 6.93 -19.58
CA ILE A 61 11.16 5.57 -20.09
C ILE A 61 11.45 5.54 -21.59
N GLN A 62 11.09 6.61 -22.31
CA GLN A 62 11.31 6.71 -23.76
C GLN A 62 12.78 6.57 -24.11
N ALA A 63 13.69 7.28 -23.42
CA ALA A 63 15.12 7.19 -23.68
C ALA A 63 15.68 5.78 -23.44
N ALA A 64 15.22 5.10 -22.40
CA ALA A 64 15.61 3.73 -22.12
C ALA A 64 15.04 2.74 -23.15
N ALA A 65 13.78 2.93 -23.56
CA ALA A 65 13.15 2.11 -24.60
C ALA A 65 13.84 2.29 -25.97
N ASP A 66 14.29 3.50 -26.29
CA ASP A 66 15.06 3.81 -27.50
C ASP A 66 16.49 3.21 -27.47
N ALA A 67 17.04 2.96 -26.30
CA ALA A 67 18.36 2.34 -26.13
C ALA A 67 18.29 0.81 -26.04
N ALA A 68 17.14 0.24 -25.68
CA ALA A 68 16.98 -1.18 -25.37
C ALA A 68 17.28 -2.09 -26.57
N GLN A 69 18.05 -3.15 -26.32
CA GLN A 69 18.41 -4.20 -27.27
C GLN A 69 17.72 -5.53 -26.92
N PRO A 70 17.63 -6.48 -27.87
CA PRO A 70 17.04 -7.79 -27.60
C PRO A 70 17.64 -8.49 -26.36
N GLY A 71 16.77 -8.92 -25.46
CA GLY A 71 17.13 -9.57 -24.20
C GLY A 71 17.42 -8.61 -23.04
N GLN A 72 17.30 -7.31 -23.24
CA GLN A 72 17.46 -6.34 -22.16
C GLN A 72 16.14 -6.03 -21.46
N THR A 73 16.26 -5.74 -20.16
CA THR A 73 15.16 -5.26 -19.31
C THR A 73 15.35 -3.78 -19.03
N VAL A 74 14.36 -2.98 -19.34
CA VAL A 74 14.23 -1.60 -18.88
C VAL A 74 13.54 -1.62 -17.51
N GLN A 75 14.32 -1.51 -16.44
CA GLN A 75 13.81 -1.49 -15.06
C GLN A 75 13.43 -0.05 -14.69
N ILE A 76 12.16 0.16 -14.40
CA ILE A 76 11.57 1.48 -14.19
C ILE A 76 11.26 1.65 -12.72
N ALA A 77 11.92 2.61 -12.07
CA ALA A 77 11.74 2.88 -10.65
C ALA A 77 10.34 3.45 -10.36
N PRO A 78 9.71 3.06 -9.24
CA PRO A 78 8.41 3.59 -8.83
C PRO A 78 8.53 5.02 -8.26
N GLY A 79 7.41 5.70 -8.11
CA GLY A 79 7.25 6.82 -7.18
C GLY A 79 7.00 8.18 -7.78
N TYR A 80 7.64 8.59 -8.87
CA TYR A 80 7.48 9.96 -9.38
C TYR A 80 6.48 10.09 -10.53
N GLY A 81 6.01 8.97 -11.06
CA GLY A 81 5.23 8.95 -12.28
C GLY A 81 6.05 9.44 -13.50
N TYR A 82 5.67 8.93 -14.64
CA TYR A 82 6.32 9.27 -15.91
C TYR A 82 5.26 9.89 -16.83
N PRO A 83 5.13 11.24 -16.84
CA PRO A 83 4.06 11.92 -17.59
C PRO A 83 4.41 11.98 -19.09
N GLU A 84 4.69 10.83 -19.67
CA GLU A 84 5.12 10.69 -21.06
C GLU A 84 4.29 9.64 -21.79
N GLN A 85 4.27 9.71 -23.11
CA GLN A 85 3.88 8.60 -23.98
C GLN A 85 5.14 7.84 -24.33
N VAL A 86 5.14 6.54 -24.05
CA VAL A 86 6.24 5.66 -24.42
C VAL A 86 5.93 4.99 -25.77
N THR A 87 6.83 5.13 -26.73
CA THR A 87 6.73 4.44 -28.03
C THR A 87 7.93 3.50 -28.17
N VAL A 88 7.68 2.21 -28.17
CA VAL A 88 8.74 1.21 -28.36
C VAL A 88 9.02 1.09 -29.86
N LYS A 89 10.29 1.31 -30.26
CA LYS A 89 10.73 1.33 -31.65
C LYS A 89 11.58 0.12 -32.03
N HIS A 90 12.06 -0.61 -31.05
CA HIS A 90 12.94 -1.77 -31.24
C HIS A 90 12.20 -3.05 -30.88
N SER A 91 12.51 -4.08 -31.63
CA SER A 91 11.98 -5.43 -31.41
C SER A 91 12.99 -6.28 -30.64
N GLY A 92 12.48 -7.22 -29.84
CA GLY A 92 13.29 -8.27 -29.28
C GLY A 92 13.53 -9.43 -30.27
N LEU A 93 13.86 -10.59 -29.72
CA LEU A 93 13.94 -11.87 -30.43
C LEU A 93 13.06 -12.87 -29.63
N PRO A 94 12.61 -13.99 -30.28
CA PRO A 94 11.74 -14.94 -29.59
C PRO A 94 12.24 -15.42 -28.23
N ASP A 95 13.56 -15.67 -28.13
CA ASP A 95 14.20 -16.10 -26.88
C ASP A 95 14.80 -14.94 -26.05
N LYS A 96 14.75 -13.73 -26.55
CA LYS A 96 15.35 -12.52 -25.98
C LYS A 96 14.45 -11.30 -26.17
N PRO A 97 13.27 -11.29 -25.54
CA PRO A 97 12.38 -10.14 -25.65
C PRO A 97 13.01 -8.89 -25.04
N ILE A 98 12.57 -7.73 -25.50
CA ILE A 98 12.78 -6.48 -24.76
C ILE A 98 11.69 -6.42 -23.68
N THR A 99 12.10 -6.19 -22.43
CA THR A 99 11.16 -6.12 -21.30
C THR A 99 11.13 -4.73 -20.70
N LEU A 100 9.96 -4.11 -20.66
CA LEU A 100 9.70 -2.92 -19.85
C LEU A 100 9.10 -3.38 -18.52
N GLN A 101 9.78 -3.12 -17.42
CA GLN A 101 9.41 -3.64 -16.11
C GLN A 101 9.30 -2.53 -15.09
N GLY A 102 8.11 -2.34 -14.54
CA GLY A 102 7.84 -1.53 -13.36
C GLY A 102 7.84 -2.37 -12.09
N ASP A 103 7.47 -1.74 -10.98
CA ASP A 103 7.36 -2.39 -9.67
C ASP A 103 5.95 -2.88 -9.38
N LEU A 104 5.89 -4.00 -8.66
CA LEU A 104 4.66 -4.58 -8.15
C LEU A 104 4.65 -4.53 -6.63
N VAL A 105 3.57 -4.03 -6.04
CA VAL A 105 3.30 -4.14 -4.60
C VAL A 105 2.10 -5.06 -4.42
N TYR A 106 2.29 -6.17 -3.70
CA TYR A 106 1.27 -7.23 -3.54
C TYR A 106 0.65 -7.68 -4.87
N GLY A 107 1.49 -7.78 -5.93
CA GLY A 107 1.06 -8.19 -7.26
C GLY A 107 0.41 -7.08 -8.11
N THR A 108 0.20 -5.89 -7.58
CA THR A 108 -0.40 -4.75 -8.27
C THR A 108 0.66 -3.78 -8.78
N ALA A 109 0.52 -3.28 -10.03
CA ALA A 109 1.43 -2.32 -10.62
C ALA A 109 1.37 -0.94 -9.94
N THR A 110 2.53 -0.41 -9.56
CA THR A 110 2.64 0.87 -8.86
C THR A 110 3.36 1.96 -9.65
N THR A 111 4.16 1.58 -10.65
CA THR A 111 4.92 2.52 -11.49
C THR A 111 3.99 3.20 -12.50
N ALA A 112 3.62 4.45 -12.26
CA ALA A 112 2.65 5.17 -13.08
C ALA A 112 3.27 5.78 -14.35
N VAL A 113 2.62 5.55 -15.49
CA VAL A 113 2.94 6.10 -16.82
C VAL A 113 1.74 6.87 -17.32
N GLY A 114 1.95 8.06 -17.89
CA GLY A 114 0.91 8.97 -18.36
C GLY A 114 0.68 10.14 -17.41
N ALA A 115 -0.17 11.08 -17.81
CA ALA A 115 -0.44 12.29 -17.05
C ALA A 115 -1.44 12.04 -15.94
N GLN A 116 -1.03 12.19 -14.70
CA GLN A 116 -1.92 12.13 -13.52
C GLN A 116 -2.79 13.40 -13.35
N SER A 117 -2.42 14.49 -13.99
CA SER A 117 -3.20 15.73 -14.03
C SER A 117 -2.99 16.47 -15.35
N TRP A 118 -4.02 17.10 -15.86
CA TRP A 118 -3.92 17.96 -17.03
C TRP A 118 -4.59 19.32 -16.78
N THR A 119 -4.19 20.32 -17.56
CA THR A 119 -4.84 21.62 -17.59
C THR A 119 -5.34 21.87 -19.01
N GLU A 120 -6.28 22.79 -19.20
CA GLU A 120 -6.83 23.12 -20.53
C GLU A 120 -5.74 23.52 -21.55
N SER A 121 -4.61 24.01 -21.05
CA SER A 121 -3.45 24.43 -21.88
C SER A 121 -2.43 23.31 -22.12
N ALA A 122 -2.51 22.18 -21.42
CA ALA A 122 -1.54 21.08 -21.52
C ALA A 122 -2.27 19.73 -21.48
N LYS A 123 -2.81 19.31 -22.62
CA LYS A 123 -3.41 17.97 -22.76
C LYS A 123 -2.35 16.89 -22.65
N PRO A 124 -2.66 15.78 -21.94
CA PRO A 124 -1.76 14.64 -21.91
C PRO A 124 -1.59 14.04 -23.31
N ALA A 125 -0.53 13.26 -23.52
CA ALA A 125 -0.38 12.48 -24.74
C ALA A 125 -1.55 11.48 -24.91
N PRO A 126 -1.97 11.15 -26.16
CA PRO A 126 -3.12 10.28 -26.37
C PRO A 126 -2.92 8.86 -25.88
N HIS A 127 -1.69 8.36 -25.83
CA HIS A 127 -1.38 7.00 -25.40
C HIS A 127 -0.42 7.01 -24.21
N GLY A 128 -0.55 6.01 -23.33
CA GLY A 128 0.46 5.73 -22.32
C GLY A 128 1.62 4.95 -22.93
N LEU A 129 1.30 3.90 -23.68
CA LEU A 129 2.26 3.05 -24.38
C LEU A 129 1.82 2.78 -25.82
N VAL A 130 2.76 2.87 -26.74
CA VAL A 130 2.57 2.53 -28.15
C VAL A 130 3.56 1.43 -28.55
N LEU A 131 3.05 0.30 -29.00
CA LEU A 131 3.78 -0.81 -29.57
C LEU A 131 3.32 -0.93 -31.04
N ALA A 132 4.06 -0.31 -31.96
CA ALA A 132 3.67 -0.24 -33.36
C ALA A 132 4.76 -0.80 -34.27
N GLY A 133 4.46 -1.89 -34.99
CA GLY A 133 5.39 -2.54 -35.90
C GLY A 133 6.56 -3.25 -35.21
N VAL A 134 6.39 -3.64 -33.95
CA VAL A 134 7.42 -4.31 -33.15
C VAL A 134 7.03 -5.74 -32.79
N HIS A 135 8.01 -6.53 -32.37
CA HIS A 135 7.79 -7.92 -31.99
C HIS A 135 8.68 -8.31 -30.78
N ASP A 136 8.27 -9.36 -30.07
CA ASP A 136 9.01 -9.91 -28.93
C ASP A 136 9.26 -8.85 -27.86
N VAL A 137 8.18 -8.19 -27.41
CA VAL A 137 8.21 -7.18 -26.35
C VAL A 137 7.31 -7.62 -25.20
N THR A 138 7.84 -7.54 -23.99
CA THR A 138 7.09 -7.77 -22.74
C THR A 138 6.98 -6.48 -21.96
N VAL A 139 5.77 -6.18 -21.49
CA VAL A 139 5.49 -5.02 -20.64
C VAL A 139 4.86 -5.52 -19.36
N THR A 140 5.48 -5.22 -18.22
CA THR A 140 5.02 -5.76 -16.94
C THR A 140 5.16 -4.76 -15.80
N GLY A 141 4.19 -4.77 -14.86
CA GLY A 141 4.26 -3.98 -13.64
C GLY A 141 4.09 -2.47 -13.83
N LEU A 142 3.49 -2.02 -14.93
CA LEU A 142 3.26 -0.60 -15.21
C LEU A 142 1.79 -0.24 -15.00
N LYS A 143 1.56 0.93 -14.41
CA LYS A 143 0.23 1.51 -14.24
C LYS A 143 0.03 2.66 -15.24
N PHE A 144 -0.85 2.47 -16.21
CA PHE A 144 -1.20 3.50 -17.19
C PHE A 144 -2.38 4.33 -16.67
N VAL A 145 -2.15 5.63 -16.48
CA VAL A 145 -3.13 6.53 -15.85
C VAL A 145 -3.35 7.78 -16.70
N GLY A 146 -4.59 8.08 -17.02
CA GLY A 146 -5.01 9.36 -17.61
C GLY A 146 -4.77 9.57 -19.10
N PRO A 147 -4.13 8.69 -19.90
CA PRO A 147 -4.13 8.85 -21.34
C PRO A 147 -5.51 8.52 -21.94
N GLN A 148 -5.72 8.90 -23.19
CA GLN A 148 -6.91 8.54 -23.95
C GLN A 148 -7.00 7.01 -24.14
N GLU A 149 -5.89 6.39 -24.59
CA GLU A 149 -5.68 4.94 -24.58
C GLU A 149 -4.50 4.61 -23.65
N GLY A 150 -4.67 3.64 -22.76
CA GLY A 150 -3.58 3.19 -21.91
C GLY A 150 -2.48 2.52 -22.73
N VAL A 151 -2.84 1.54 -23.55
CA VAL A 151 -1.91 0.76 -24.36
C VAL A 151 -2.46 0.57 -25.78
N LEU A 152 -1.70 0.96 -26.78
CA LEU A 152 -1.93 0.66 -28.19
C LEU A 152 -0.92 -0.39 -28.70
N VAL A 153 -1.43 -1.51 -29.21
CA VAL A 153 -0.66 -2.55 -29.94
C VAL A 153 -1.11 -2.55 -31.38
N GLN A 154 -0.27 -2.12 -32.30
CA GLN A 154 -0.60 -1.99 -33.71
C GLN A 154 0.44 -2.67 -34.59
N ASP A 155 0.00 -3.49 -35.54
CA ASP A 155 0.87 -4.16 -36.53
C ASP A 155 2.07 -4.87 -35.87
N SER A 156 1.87 -5.48 -34.70
CA SER A 156 2.92 -6.02 -33.83
C SER A 156 2.72 -7.50 -33.53
N GLU A 157 3.81 -8.22 -33.20
CA GLU A 157 3.76 -9.65 -33.05
C GLU A 157 4.46 -10.14 -31.80
N ARG A 158 3.93 -11.19 -31.14
CA ARG A 158 4.48 -11.75 -29.89
C ARG A 158 4.71 -10.70 -28.80
N ILE A 159 3.65 -9.95 -28.51
CA ILE A 159 3.62 -8.97 -27.44
C ILE A 159 3.01 -9.60 -26.21
N VAL A 160 3.61 -9.34 -25.06
CA VAL A 160 3.09 -9.78 -23.75
C VAL A 160 2.82 -8.56 -22.87
N LEU A 161 1.56 -8.36 -22.50
CA LEU A 161 1.14 -7.41 -21.48
C LEU A 161 0.83 -8.21 -20.21
N ASP A 162 1.66 -8.10 -19.16
CA ASP A 162 1.59 -8.94 -17.98
C ASP A 162 1.59 -8.11 -16.69
N ARG A 163 0.61 -8.31 -15.81
CA ARG A 163 0.54 -7.63 -14.50
C ARG A 163 0.62 -6.10 -14.58
N ASN A 164 -0.02 -5.52 -15.56
CA ASN A 164 -0.17 -4.07 -15.65
C ASN A 164 -1.53 -3.65 -15.10
N THR A 165 -1.63 -2.40 -14.69
CA THR A 165 -2.90 -1.75 -14.36
C THR A 165 -3.19 -0.69 -15.42
N VAL A 166 -4.34 -0.75 -16.06
CA VAL A 166 -4.76 0.22 -17.07
C VAL A 166 -6.01 0.93 -16.58
N VAL A 167 -5.84 2.19 -16.19
CA VAL A 167 -6.91 3.11 -15.76
C VAL A 167 -6.91 4.29 -16.74
N ALA A 168 -7.23 3.99 -17.99
CA ALA A 168 -7.16 4.92 -19.10
C ALA A 168 -8.51 5.59 -19.33
N GLY A 169 -9.01 6.27 -18.29
CA GLY A 169 -10.20 7.12 -18.41
C GLY A 169 -9.83 8.41 -19.09
N ASN A 170 -10.64 8.82 -20.06
CA ASN A 170 -10.49 10.13 -20.70
C ASN A 170 -10.61 11.23 -19.62
N PRO A 171 -9.50 11.85 -19.19
CA PRO A 171 -9.49 12.69 -18.00
C PRO A 171 -10.42 13.89 -18.16
N VAL A 172 -11.16 14.19 -17.10
CA VAL A 172 -12.13 15.30 -17.06
C VAL A 172 -11.56 16.44 -16.22
N TYR A 173 -11.51 17.64 -16.78
CA TYR A 173 -11.16 18.86 -16.07
C TYR A 173 -12.30 19.88 -16.20
N ASN A 174 -12.84 20.36 -15.07
CA ASN A 174 -13.98 21.28 -15.02
C ASN A 174 -15.20 20.81 -15.87
N GLY A 175 -15.48 19.50 -15.89
CA GLY A 175 -16.57 18.93 -16.67
C GLY A 175 -16.30 18.74 -18.16
N VAL A 176 -15.10 19.10 -18.63
CA VAL A 176 -14.68 18.91 -20.03
C VAL A 176 -13.71 17.74 -20.13
N ARG A 177 -13.97 16.81 -21.04
CA ARG A 177 -13.05 15.69 -21.34
C ARG A 177 -11.86 16.21 -22.14
N ALA A 178 -10.67 15.63 -21.86
CA ALA A 178 -9.43 16.02 -22.55
C ALA A 178 -9.50 15.73 -24.06
N TYR A 179 -10.18 14.64 -24.43
CA TYR A 179 -10.32 14.19 -25.81
C TYR A 179 -11.81 14.11 -26.20
N PRO A 180 -12.18 14.51 -27.42
CA PRO A 180 -13.57 14.49 -27.87
C PRO A 180 -14.09 13.07 -28.09
N GLU A 181 -13.20 12.12 -28.42
CA GLU A 181 -13.56 10.74 -28.67
C GLU A 181 -13.17 9.88 -27.47
N ALA A 182 -14.09 9.03 -27.06
CA ALA A 182 -13.84 8.02 -26.06
C ALA A 182 -13.19 6.79 -26.72
N THR A 183 -12.18 6.20 -26.08
CA THR A 183 -11.34 5.11 -26.63
C THR A 183 -11.20 3.95 -25.66
N PRO A 184 -10.79 2.76 -26.15
CA PRO A 184 -10.47 1.63 -25.28
C PRO A 184 -9.33 1.89 -24.30
N GLY A 185 -9.32 1.17 -23.18
CA GLY A 185 -8.17 1.16 -22.27
C GLY A 185 -6.94 0.50 -22.88
N VAL A 186 -7.14 -0.67 -23.49
CA VAL A 186 -6.14 -1.39 -24.30
C VAL A 186 -6.72 -1.61 -25.68
N ARG A 187 -5.94 -1.32 -26.73
CA ARG A 187 -6.32 -1.59 -28.13
C ARG A 187 -5.28 -2.44 -28.83
N ILE A 188 -5.73 -3.52 -29.46
CA ILE A 188 -4.92 -4.38 -30.32
C ILE A 188 -5.51 -4.30 -31.73
N THR A 189 -4.73 -3.81 -32.69
CA THR A 189 -5.26 -3.45 -34.01
C THR A 189 -4.27 -3.75 -35.15
N GLY A 190 -4.72 -3.53 -36.39
CA GLY A 190 -3.93 -3.73 -37.59
C GLY A 190 -3.69 -5.22 -37.90
N LYS A 191 -2.46 -5.59 -38.25
CA LYS A 191 -2.04 -6.96 -38.47
C LYS A 191 -1.34 -7.58 -37.27
N SER A 192 -1.72 -7.15 -36.06
CA SER A 192 -1.12 -7.70 -34.85
C SER A 192 -1.39 -9.18 -34.67
N ALA A 193 -0.40 -9.93 -34.17
CA ALA A 193 -0.49 -11.38 -34.06
C ALA A 193 0.18 -11.89 -32.78
N ALA A 194 -0.33 -12.99 -32.21
CA ALA A 194 0.23 -13.65 -31.03
C ALA A 194 0.41 -12.66 -29.84
N VAL A 195 -0.58 -11.81 -29.60
CA VAL A 195 -0.58 -10.90 -28.46
C VAL A 195 -1.17 -11.60 -27.25
N THR A 196 -0.44 -11.59 -26.14
CA THR A 196 -0.91 -12.14 -24.85
C THR A 196 -1.16 -11.02 -23.87
N VAL A 197 -2.39 -10.91 -23.38
CA VAL A 197 -2.80 -9.99 -22.31
C VAL A 197 -3.16 -10.84 -21.10
N ARG A 198 -2.32 -10.80 -20.05
CA ARG A 198 -2.49 -11.68 -18.91
C ARG A 198 -2.22 -10.98 -17.58
N ARG A 199 -2.97 -11.36 -16.56
CA ARG A 199 -2.80 -10.84 -15.18
C ARG A 199 -2.81 -9.32 -15.10
N ASN A 200 -3.57 -8.65 -15.93
CA ASN A 200 -3.73 -7.21 -15.86
C ASN A 200 -5.04 -6.84 -15.18
N VAL A 201 -5.06 -5.65 -14.57
CA VAL A 201 -6.28 -4.98 -14.10
C VAL A 201 -6.61 -3.89 -15.11
N ILE A 202 -7.78 -3.97 -15.74
CA ILE A 202 -8.20 -3.04 -16.81
C ILE A 202 -9.55 -2.45 -16.43
N GLY A 203 -9.58 -1.15 -16.16
CA GLY A 203 -10.81 -0.48 -15.75
C GLY A 203 -10.83 1.00 -16.05
N ASP A 204 -11.98 1.63 -15.79
CA ASP A 204 -12.18 3.08 -15.99
C ASP A 204 -11.76 3.58 -17.38
N ALA A 205 -11.90 2.76 -18.42
CA ALA A 205 -11.59 3.16 -19.79
C ALA A 205 -12.53 4.25 -20.32
N GLY A 206 -12.15 4.87 -21.43
CA GLY A 206 -13.03 5.85 -22.10
C GLY A 206 -14.28 5.20 -22.72
N THR A 207 -14.16 3.96 -23.19
CA THR A 207 -15.23 3.12 -23.72
C THR A 207 -15.09 1.67 -23.26
N VAL A 208 -14.45 0.85 -24.07
CA VAL A 208 -14.22 -0.59 -23.86
C VAL A 208 -12.97 -0.78 -23.04
N GLY A 209 -12.96 -1.71 -22.10
CA GLY A 209 -11.75 -2.05 -21.36
C GLY A 209 -10.62 -2.50 -22.28
N LEU A 210 -10.87 -3.54 -23.10
CA LEU A 210 -9.94 -4.04 -24.09
C LEU A 210 -10.63 -4.28 -25.43
N ALA A 211 -10.09 -3.73 -26.51
CA ALA A 211 -10.55 -3.96 -27.89
C ALA A 211 -9.54 -4.76 -28.69
N VAL A 212 -10.03 -5.78 -29.43
CA VAL A 212 -9.29 -6.53 -30.44
C VAL A 212 -9.97 -6.28 -31.77
N ASP A 213 -9.29 -5.57 -32.67
CA ASP A 213 -9.84 -5.10 -33.92
C ASP A 213 -9.69 -6.14 -35.05
N ALA A 214 -10.36 -5.87 -36.13
CA ALA A 214 -10.33 -6.71 -37.37
C ALA A 214 -8.91 -6.96 -37.87
N GLY A 215 -8.65 -8.21 -38.25
CA GLY A 215 -7.38 -8.64 -38.82
C GLY A 215 -6.32 -9.07 -37.79
N VAL A 216 -6.58 -8.92 -36.53
CA VAL A 216 -5.73 -9.43 -35.45
C VAL A 216 -5.91 -10.94 -35.33
N THR A 217 -4.82 -11.66 -35.04
CA THR A 217 -4.83 -13.12 -34.95
C THR A 217 -4.05 -13.66 -33.76
N GLY A 218 -4.46 -14.82 -33.22
CA GLY A 218 -3.74 -15.52 -32.15
C GLY A 218 -3.65 -14.73 -30.84
N THR A 219 -4.64 -13.89 -30.53
CA THR A 219 -4.70 -13.15 -29.27
C THR A 219 -5.14 -14.08 -28.15
N VAL A 220 -4.45 -13.98 -27.01
CA VAL A 220 -4.78 -14.67 -25.75
C VAL A 220 -5.03 -13.66 -24.66
N ILE A 221 -6.22 -13.65 -24.10
CA ILE A 221 -6.65 -12.78 -22.98
C ILE A 221 -6.94 -13.70 -21.80
N THR A 222 -6.04 -13.72 -20.81
CA THR A 222 -6.14 -14.71 -19.73
C THR A 222 -5.81 -14.14 -18.36
N THR A 223 -6.59 -14.55 -17.37
CA THR A 223 -6.34 -14.24 -15.95
C THR A 223 -6.30 -12.74 -15.69
N ASN A 224 -7.11 -11.94 -16.40
CA ASN A 224 -7.23 -10.51 -16.19
C ASN A 224 -8.48 -10.18 -15.35
N GLU A 225 -8.43 -9.08 -14.63
CA GLU A 225 -9.59 -8.41 -14.07
C GLU A 225 -9.98 -7.24 -14.97
N VAL A 226 -11.24 -7.21 -15.43
CA VAL A 226 -11.74 -6.20 -16.37
C VAL A 226 -13.03 -5.62 -15.81
N THR A 227 -12.95 -4.38 -15.27
CA THR A 227 -14.05 -3.82 -14.46
C THR A 227 -14.31 -2.35 -14.77
N ASP A 228 -15.50 -1.88 -14.38
CA ASP A 228 -15.87 -0.45 -14.36
C ASP A 228 -15.73 0.28 -15.71
N ASN A 229 -15.88 -0.45 -16.81
CA ASN A 229 -15.79 0.17 -18.11
C ASN A 229 -17.18 0.67 -18.59
N PRO A 230 -17.26 1.86 -19.22
CA PRO A 230 -18.53 2.47 -19.60
C PRO A 230 -19.22 1.79 -20.81
N ALA A 231 -18.57 0.86 -21.45
CA ALA A 231 -19.10 -0.01 -22.49
C ALA A 231 -18.75 -1.47 -22.19
N GLU A 232 -18.35 -2.26 -23.20
CA GLU A 232 -17.96 -3.65 -23.00
C GLU A 232 -16.68 -3.77 -22.17
N GLY A 233 -16.58 -4.85 -21.37
CA GLY A 233 -15.31 -5.21 -20.75
C GLY A 233 -14.26 -5.54 -21.81
N VAL A 234 -14.57 -6.53 -22.68
CA VAL A 234 -13.75 -6.90 -23.83
C VAL A 234 -14.61 -6.95 -25.10
N LEU A 235 -14.17 -6.26 -26.15
CA LEU A 235 -14.77 -6.28 -27.47
C LEU A 235 -13.79 -6.88 -28.50
N ILE A 236 -14.18 -7.95 -29.17
CA ILE A 236 -13.40 -8.64 -30.20
C ILE A 236 -14.18 -8.53 -31.50
N THR A 237 -13.60 -7.88 -32.52
CA THR A 237 -14.27 -7.60 -33.78
C THR A 237 -13.46 -8.21 -34.94
N ASP A 238 -14.06 -9.11 -35.70
CA ASP A 238 -13.45 -9.75 -36.88
C ASP A 238 -12.03 -10.31 -36.63
N ALA A 239 -11.83 -10.88 -35.41
CA ALA A 239 -10.56 -11.46 -34.94
C ALA A 239 -10.75 -12.93 -34.55
N PRO A 240 -10.76 -13.82 -35.53
CA PRO A 240 -11.03 -15.26 -35.32
C PRO A 240 -9.95 -15.96 -34.51
N GLY A 241 -10.34 -17.00 -33.78
CA GLY A 241 -9.44 -17.81 -32.97
C GLY A 241 -8.90 -17.13 -31.72
N THR A 242 -9.51 -16.04 -31.27
CA THR A 242 -9.13 -15.38 -30.01
C THR A 242 -9.49 -16.24 -28.80
N VAL A 243 -8.56 -16.35 -27.86
CA VAL A 243 -8.73 -17.08 -26.59
C VAL A 243 -9.00 -16.12 -25.45
N VAL A 244 -10.10 -16.35 -24.71
CA VAL A 244 -10.50 -15.56 -23.54
C VAL A 244 -10.78 -16.52 -22.40
N VAL A 245 -9.81 -16.70 -21.50
CA VAL A 245 -9.83 -17.79 -20.51
C VAL A 245 -9.42 -17.31 -19.13
N GLY A 246 -10.21 -17.70 -18.12
CA GLY A 246 -9.85 -17.45 -16.72
C GLY A 246 -9.84 -15.98 -16.30
N ASN A 247 -10.63 -15.11 -16.95
CA ASN A 247 -10.73 -13.72 -16.61
C ASN A 247 -11.91 -13.46 -15.65
N THR A 248 -11.83 -12.39 -14.87
CA THR A 248 -12.94 -11.88 -14.07
C THR A 248 -13.44 -10.56 -14.66
N PHE A 249 -14.70 -10.54 -15.05
CA PHE A 249 -15.40 -9.36 -15.52
C PHE A 249 -16.45 -8.94 -14.51
N ALA A 250 -16.48 -7.66 -14.17
CA ALA A 250 -17.53 -7.11 -13.32
C ALA A 250 -17.78 -5.64 -13.63
N GLN A 251 -18.98 -5.17 -13.32
CA GLN A 251 -19.32 -3.74 -13.36
C GLN A 251 -19.07 -3.04 -14.71
N ASN A 252 -19.00 -3.76 -15.82
CA ASN A 252 -18.92 -3.18 -17.16
C ASN A 252 -20.33 -2.77 -17.63
N CYS A 253 -20.48 -1.60 -18.23
CA CYS A 253 -21.78 -1.08 -18.63
C CYS A 253 -22.34 -1.66 -19.94
N GLY A 254 -21.50 -2.21 -20.79
CA GLY A 254 -21.86 -3.04 -21.94
C GLY A 254 -21.86 -4.54 -21.60
N SER A 255 -21.73 -5.42 -22.60
CA SER A 255 -21.47 -6.84 -22.36
C SER A 255 -20.12 -6.99 -21.66
N ASP A 256 -19.97 -7.99 -20.77
CA ASP A 256 -18.66 -8.28 -20.19
C ASP A 256 -17.68 -8.72 -21.28
N LEU A 257 -18.15 -9.57 -22.19
CA LEU A 257 -17.42 -10.02 -23.37
C LEU A 257 -18.31 -10.00 -24.62
N SER A 258 -17.82 -9.41 -25.68
CA SER A 258 -18.49 -9.36 -26.99
C SER A 258 -17.60 -9.88 -28.11
N LEU A 259 -18.07 -10.90 -28.82
CA LEU A 259 -17.49 -11.40 -30.09
C LEU A 259 -18.34 -10.86 -31.23
N ALA A 260 -17.87 -9.80 -31.86
CA ALA A 260 -18.57 -9.10 -32.94
C ALA A 260 -18.05 -9.48 -34.33
N GLY A 261 -18.80 -9.18 -35.36
CA GLY A 261 -18.44 -9.45 -36.75
C GLY A 261 -18.26 -10.95 -37.00
N ASN A 262 -17.09 -11.33 -37.51
CA ASN A 262 -16.66 -12.71 -37.77
C ASN A 262 -15.46 -13.11 -36.92
N SER A 263 -15.67 -13.17 -35.61
CA SER A 263 -14.68 -13.63 -34.63
C SER A 263 -14.86 -15.12 -34.30
N SER A 264 -15.00 -15.93 -35.33
CA SER A 264 -15.26 -17.38 -35.27
C SER A 264 -14.07 -18.17 -34.70
N GLY A 265 -14.33 -19.38 -34.18
CA GLY A 265 -13.30 -20.26 -33.62
C GLY A 265 -12.69 -19.73 -32.31
N ALA A 266 -13.34 -18.85 -31.65
CA ALA A 266 -12.88 -18.34 -30.35
C ALA A 266 -13.05 -19.38 -29.23
N THR A 267 -12.24 -19.28 -28.17
CA THR A 267 -12.40 -20.03 -26.92
C THR A 267 -12.78 -19.07 -25.81
N VAL A 268 -13.87 -19.36 -25.10
CA VAL A 268 -14.38 -18.55 -23.97
C VAL A 268 -14.63 -19.49 -22.80
N GLU A 269 -13.64 -19.68 -21.96
CA GLU A 269 -13.70 -20.68 -20.89
C GLU A 269 -13.18 -20.16 -19.55
N ASN A 270 -13.70 -20.72 -18.47
CA ASN A 270 -13.26 -20.42 -17.11
C ASN A 270 -13.39 -18.96 -16.68
N ASN A 271 -14.16 -18.14 -17.39
CA ASN A 271 -14.33 -16.75 -17.05
C ASN A 271 -15.43 -16.56 -16.00
N ILE A 272 -15.31 -15.54 -15.17
CA ILE A 272 -16.41 -14.99 -14.39
C ILE A 272 -16.93 -13.76 -15.13
N LEU A 273 -18.18 -13.81 -15.54
CA LEU A 273 -18.90 -12.74 -16.23
C LEU A 273 -20.05 -12.31 -15.31
N SER A 274 -19.89 -11.18 -14.58
CA SER A 274 -20.80 -10.80 -13.51
C SER A 274 -21.27 -9.36 -13.61
N LYS A 275 -22.58 -9.19 -13.55
CA LYS A 275 -23.25 -7.89 -13.37
C LYS A 275 -23.70 -7.66 -11.93
N LEU A 276 -23.19 -8.43 -11.00
CA LEU A 276 -23.54 -8.37 -9.57
C LEU A 276 -22.33 -7.91 -8.74
N PRO A 277 -22.52 -7.05 -7.71
CA PRO A 277 -23.78 -6.35 -7.43
C PRO A 277 -24.14 -5.34 -8.53
N ALA A 278 -25.44 -5.08 -8.69
CA ALA A 278 -25.92 -4.09 -9.66
C ALA A 278 -25.37 -2.69 -9.32
N PHE A 279 -24.80 -2.00 -10.29
CA PHE A 279 -24.28 -0.64 -10.16
C PHE A 279 -24.89 0.27 -11.23
N ALA A 280 -24.80 1.59 -11.02
CA ALA A 280 -25.35 2.57 -11.94
C ALA A 280 -24.28 3.01 -12.93
N CYS A 281 -24.52 2.81 -14.23
CA CYS A 281 -23.69 3.36 -15.29
C CYS A 281 -23.85 4.89 -15.36
N ALA A 282 -22.81 5.58 -15.86
CA ALA A 282 -22.71 7.03 -15.88
C ALA A 282 -23.83 7.75 -16.66
N ASP A 283 -24.51 7.03 -17.58
CA ASP A 283 -25.65 7.56 -18.35
C ASP A 283 -27.02 7.39 -17.65
N GLY A 284 -27.02 6.85 -16.43
CA GLY A 284 -28.24 6.58 -15.65
C GLY A 284 -29.11 5.45 -16.21
N LYS A 285 -28.67 4.76 -17.25
CA LYS A 285 -29.39 3.66 -17.84
C LYS A 285 -28.93 2.34 -17.23
N GLN A 286 -29.82 1.67 -16.53
CA GLN A 286 -29.74 0.23 -16.35
C GLN A 286 -30.29 -0.42 -17.63
N SER A 287 -29.41 -0.66 -18.59
CA SER A 287 -29.80 -1.43 -19.77
C SER A 287 -29.84 -2.92 -19.42
N PRO A 288 -30.74 -3.71 -19.96
CA PRO A 288 -30.67 -5.17 -19.86
C PRO A 288 -29.52 -5.65 -20.71
N PHE A 289 -28.31 -5.56 -20.19
CA PHE A 289 -27.13 -6.03 -20.88
C PHE A 289 -26.97 -7.53 -20.74
N THR A 290 -26.34 -8.12 -21.73
CA THR A 290 -25.95 -9.52 -21.76
C THR A 290 -24.51 -9.65 -21.26
N ASN A 291 -24.19 -10.66 -20.47
CA ASN A 291 -22.82 -10.90 -20.03
C ASN A 291 -21.91 -11.32 -21.22
N LEU A 292 -22.33 -12.36 -21.97
CA LEU A 292 -21.63 -12.84 -23.16
C LEU A 292 -22.45 -12.57 -24.41
N THR A 293 -21.92 -11.82 -25.36
CA THR A 293 -22.54 -11.56 -26.66
C THR A 293 -21.69 -12.14 -27.77
N VAL A 294 -22.24 -13.04 -28.60
CA VAL A 294 -21.59 -13.64 -29.75
C VAL A 294 -22.45 -13.40 -30.98
N SER A 295 -21.94 -12.66 -31.96
CA SER A 295 -22.62 -12.39 -33.22
C SER A 295 -22.81 -13.67 -34.06
N ALA A 296 -23.73 -13.65 -35.02
CA ALA A 296 -24.01 -14.78 -35.87
C ALA A 296 -22.75 -15.28 -36.67
N GLY A 297 -21.94 -14.34 -37.14
CA GLY A 297 -20.68 -14.64 -37.80
C GLY A 297 -19.59 -15.25 -36.89
N SER A 298 -19.73 -15.05 -35.59
CA SER A 298 -18.73 -15.50 -34.61
C SER A 298 -19.07 -16.86 -33.97
N THR A 299 -20.23 -17.45 -34.24
CA THR A 299 -20.63 -18.72 -33.59
C THR A 299 -19.89 -19.95 -34.13
N ALA A 300 -19.46 -19.94 -35.37
CA ALA A 300 -18.84 -21.10 -36.03
C ALA A 300 -17.51 -21.47 -35.35
N GLY A 301 -17.41 -22.70 -34.82
CA GLY A 301 -16.21 -23.22 -34.16
C GLY A 301 -15.88 -22.52 -32.81
N THR A 302 -16.69 -21.57 -32.36
CA THR A 302 -16.50 -20.93 -31.05
C THR A 302 -16.96 -21.88 -29.97
N LYS A 303 -16.11 -22.06 -28.95
CA LYS A 303 -16.38 -22.84 -27.74
C LYS A 303 -16.62 -21.87 -26.56
N ALA A 304 -17.74 -22.05 -25.87
CA ALA A 304 -18.04 -21.33 -24.63
C ALA A 304 -18.49 -22.35 -23.57
N ASP A 305 -17.66 -22.56 -22.54
CA ASP A 305 -17.93 -23.53 -21.50
C ASP A 305 -17.17 -23.20 -20.19
N TYR A 306 -17.55 -23.80 -19.09
CA TYR A 306 -16.94 -23.61 -17.76
C TYR A 306 -16.97 -22.16 -17.26
N ASN A 307 -17.81 -21.27 -17.80
CA ASN A 307 -17.90 -19.91 -17.34
C ASN A 307 -18.85 -19.77 -16.16
N VAL A 308 -18.63 -18.76 -15.32
CA VAL A 308 -19.67 -18.28 -14.38
C VAL A 308 -20.34 -17.08 -15.04
N VAL A 309 -21.65 -17.18 -15.25
CA VAL A 309 -22.43 -16.14 -15.94
C VAL A 309 -23.58 -15.67 -15.03
N ALA A 310 -23.31 -14.61 -14.29
CA ALA A 310 -24.24 -14.02 -13.35
C ALA A 310 -24.96 -12.82 -13.99
N ALA A 311 -26.12 -13.11 -14.58
CA ALA A 311 -26.92 -12.12 -15.26
C ALA A 311 -27.54 -11.12 -14.28
N PRO A 312 -27.69 -9.82 -14.67
CA PRO A 312 -28.38 -8.83 -13.89
C PRO A 312 -29.88 -9.14 -13.79
N ILE A 313 -30.56 -8.57 -12.79
CA ILE A 313 -32.03 -8.70 -12.66
C ILE A 313 -32.68 -8.10 -13.90
N GLY A 314 -33.45 -8.91 -14.63
CA GLY A 314 -34.09 -8.52 -15.88
C GLY A 314 -33.22 -8.53 -17.13
N GLY A 315 -31.92 -8.89 -16.98
CA GLY A 315 -30.98 -9.09 -18.07
C GLY A 315 -30.94 -10.55 -18.54
N SER A 316 -30.05 -10.83 -19.47
CA SER A 316 -29.78 -12.16 -20.03
C SER A 316 -28.32 -12.52 -19.87
N GLY A 317 -28.03 -13.80 -19.60
CA GLY A 317 -26.65 -14.26 -19.51
C GLY A 317 -25.94 -14.22 -20.86
N TYR A 318 -26.65 -14.54 -21.92
CA TYR A 318 -26.06 -14.75 -23.23
C TYR A 318 -26.88 -14.16 -24.36
N THR A 319 -26.18 -13.67 -25.41
CA THR A 319 -26.70 -13.49 -26.76
C THR A 319 -25.82 -14.32 -27.70
N TRP A 320 -26.38 -15.31 -28.37
CA TRP A 320 -25.63 -16.21 -29.26
C TRP A 320 -26.29 -16.27 -30.63
N GLY A 321 -25.58 -15.85 -31.66
CA GLY A 321 -26.11 -15.81 -33.02
C GLY A 321 -27.36 -14.95 -33.20
N GLY A 322 -27.54 -13.92 -32.34
CA GLY A 322 -28.73 -13.07 -32.35
C GLY A 322 -29.89 -13.58 -31.48
N THR A 323 -29.78 -14.77 -30.89
CA THR A 323 -30.75 -15.32 -29.95
C THR A 323 -30.31 -15.11 -28.52
N THR A 324 -31.19 -14.70 -27.65
CA THR A 324 -30.94 -14.40 -26.24
C THR A 324 -31.29 -15.57 -25.34
N TYR A 325 -30.43 -15.91 -24.40
CA TYR A 325 -30.62 -16.97 -23.41
C TYR A 325 -30.44 -16.38 -21.99
N ALA A 326 -31.42 -16.63 -21.13
CA ALA A 326 -31.47 -16.00 -19.83
C ALA A 326 -30.37 -16.48 -18.86
N ASN A 327 -29.99 -17.75 -18.94
CA ASN A 327 -29.09 -18.40 -18.00
C ASN A 327 -28.36 -19.60 -18.66
N PRO A 328 -27.36 -20.21 -17.99
CA PRO A 328 -26.65 -21.37 -18.49
C PRO A 328 -27.53 -22.53 -18.93
N SER A 329 -28.58 -22.87 -18.13
CA SER A 329 -29.48 -23.97 -18.47
C SER A 329 -30.21 -23.75 -19.80
N ALA A 330 -30.64 -22.53 -20.09
CA ALA A 330 -31.21 -22.19 -21.40
C ALA A 330 -30.15 -22.20 -22.52
N PHE A 331 -28.93 -21.82 -22.22
CA PHE A 331 -27.84 -21.72 -23.18
C PHE A 331 -27.34 -23.06 -23.68
N THR A 332 -27.49 -24.14 -22.88
CA THR A 332 -27.14 -25.51 -23.34
C THR A 332 -27.87 -25.97 -24.60
N ALA A 333 -29.01 -25.36 -24.93
CA ALA A 333 -29.73 -25.62 -26.18
C ALA A 333 -28.92 -25.32 -27.46
N THR A 334 -27.85 -24.52 -27.33
CA THR A 334 -26.88 -24.20 -28.41
C THR A 334 -25.80 -25.28 -28.59
N GLY A 335 -25.72 -26.25 -27.67
CA GLY A 335 -24.60 -27.16 -27.53
C GLY A 335 -23.37 -26.58 -26.83
N GLN A 336 -23.50 -25.40 -26.23
CA GLN A 336 -22.47 -24.70 -25.46
C GLN A 336 -22.87 -24.64 -23.97
N GLY A 337 -21.95 -24.27 -23.11
CA GLY A 337 -22.19 -23.96 -21.69
C GLY A 337 -22.65 -25.15 -20.86
N ALA A 338 -22.22 -26.37 -21.19
CA ALA A 338 -22.62 -27.57 -20.46
C ALA A 338 -22.18 -27.55 -18.99
N HIS A 339 -21.07 -26.89 -18.72
CA HIS A 339 -20.47 -26.72 -17.38
C HIS A 339 -20.53 -25.28 -16.87
N ASP A 340 -21.26 -24.40 -17.57
CA ASP A 340 -21.42 -23.02 -17.12
C ASP A 340 -22.24 -22.96 -15.82
N TYR A 341 -21.94 -21.98 -14.97
CA TYR A 341 -22.59 -21.76 -13.68
C TYR A 341 -23.31 -20.42 -13.67
N GLY A 342 -24.56 -20.38 -13.17
CA GLY A 342 -25.43 -19.22 -13.31
C GLY A 342 -25.75 -18.47 -12.02
N SER A 343 -25.05 -18.71 -10.91
CA SER A 343 -25.30 -18.02 -9.66
C SER A 343 -24.27 -16.92 -9.39
N ASP A 344 -24.60 -16.07 -8.42
CA ASP A 344 -23.72 -15.01 -7.94
C ASP A 344 -22.33 -15.57 -7.54
N PRO A 345 -21.23 -15.12 -8.20
CA PRO A 345 -19.88 -15.57 -7.87
C PRO A 345 -19.38 -15.06 -6.52
N LYS A 346 -20.20 -14.29 -5.78
CA LYS A 346 -19.83 -13.72 -4.47
C LYS A 346 -18.56 -12.87 -4.52
N LEU A 347 -18.39 -12.10 -5.57
CA LEU A 347 -17.29 -11.15 -5.66
C LEU A 347 -17.42 -10.14 -4.53
N GLY A 348 -16.40 -10.02 -3.70
CA GLY A 348 -16.37 -9.08 -2.58
C GLY A 348 -16.44 -7.65 -3.10
N ALA A 349 -17.40 -6.88 -2.59
CA ALA A 349 -17.45 -5.45 -2.81
C ALA A 349 -16.41 -4.79 -1.90
N TYR A 350 -15.22 -4.58 -2.38
CA TYR A 350 -14.22 -3.77 -1.66
C TYR A 350 -14.00 -2.47 -2.43
N GLY A 351 -14.06 -1.36 -1.70
CA GLY A 351 -13.65 -0.08 -2.21
C GLY A 351 -12.14 -0.07 -2.46
N GLY A 352 -11.76 -0.51 -3.64
CA GLY A 352 -10.38 -0.66 -4.12
C GLY A 352 -10.32 -1.82 -5.10
N ASP A 353 -9.60 -1.65 -6.14
CA ASP A 353 -9.39 -2.39 -7.38
C ASP A 353 -9.24 -3.93 -7.31
N GLN A 354 -9.95 -4.66 -6.46
CA GLN A 354 -9.76 -6.11 -6.29
C GLN A 354 -11.07 -6.85 -6.05
N LEU A 355 -11.49 -7.64 -7.02
CA LEU A 355 -12.67 -8.48 -6.96
C LEU A 355 -12.29 -9.94 -6.66
N SER A 356 -12.10 -10.25 -5.37
CA SER A 356 -11.82 -11.62 -4.93
C SER A 356 -13.11 -12.41 -4.79
N PRO A 357 -13.25 -13.59 -5.42
CA PRO A 357 -14.37 -14.47 -5.14
C PRO A 357 -14.27 -14.97 -3.70
N LEU A 358 -15.41 -15.01 -3.02
CA LEU A 358 -15.54 -15.81 -1.80
C LEU A 358 -15.76 -17.27 -2.22
N ALA A 359 -15.46 -18.24 -1.35
CA ALA A 359 -15.72 -19.65 -1.64
C ALA A 359 -17.18 -19.84 -2.09
N ALA A 360 -17.36 -20.07 -3.37
CA ALA A 360 -18.66 -20.17 -4.01
C ALA A 360 -18.72 -21.44 -4.87
N GLN A 361 -19.77 -22.21 -4.69
CA GLN A 361 -20.01 -23.39 -5.52
C GLN A 361 -20.04 -22.99 -7.00
N GLY A 362 -19.34 -23.75 -7.84
CA GLY A 362 -19.23 -23.51 -9.28
C GLY A 362 -18.23 -22.42 -9.67
N VAL A 363 -17.55 -21.80 -8.71
CA VAL A 363 -16.40 -20.91 -8.92
C VAL A 363 -15.14 -21.61 -8.45
N THR A 364 -15.11 -21.98 -7.17
CA THR A 364 -13.98 -22.64 -6.51
C THR A 364 -13.87 -24.10 -7.02
N ASP A 365 -12.66 -24.54 -7.34
CA ASP A 365 -12.31 -25.89 -7.81
C ASP A 365 -13.16 -26.37 -9.00
N ALA A 366 -13.43 -25.50 -9.95
CA ALA A 366 -14.41 -25.75 -10.98
C ALA A 366 -13.97 -25.44 -12.42
N ALA A 367 -12.72 -25.03 -12.64
CA ALA A 367 -12.22 -24.67 -13.96
C ALA A 367 -11.81 -25.88 -14.81
N ASP A 368 -11.84 -25.72 -16.13
CA ASP A 368 -11.16 -26.62 -17.08
C ASP A 368 -9.69 -26.23 -17.20
N GLU A 369 -8.80 -26.95 -16.53
CA GLU A 369 -7.35 -26.69 -16.59
C GLU A 369 -6.74 -26.96 -17.97
N SER A 370 -7.42 -27.73 -18.83
CA SER A 370 -6.98 -27.99 -20.17
C SER A 370 -7.31 -26.87 -21.17
N ALA A 371 -8.03 -25.85 -20.73
CA ALA A 371 -8.43 -24.72 -21.57
C ALA A 371 -7.19 -23.98 -22.10
N PRO A 372 -7.14 -23.67 -23.41
CA PRO A 372 -5.99 -23.00 -24.02
C PRO A 372 -5.70 -21.66 -23.33
N GLY A 373 -4.45 -21.43 -22.93
CA GLY A 373 -4.04 -20.18 -22.29
C GLY A 373 -4.29 -20.09 -20.79
N MET A 374 -4.77 -21.15 -20.15
CA MET A 374 -4.88 -21.21 -18.70
C MET A 374 -3.49 -21.10 -18.05
N LEU A 375 -3.38 -20.34 -16.95
CA LEU A 375 -2.12 -20.13 -16.24
C LEU A 375 -2.06 -20.95 -14.95
N ASP A 376 -0.84 -21.35 -14.56
CA ASP A 376 -0.56 -22.05 -13.29
C ASP A 376 -0.65 -21.12 -12.07
N THR A 377 -0.81 -19.84 -12.30
CA THR A 377 -0.90 -18.82 -11.26
C THR A 377 -2.06 -17.87 -11.52
N ASP A 378 -2.58 -17.30 -10.46
CA ASP A 378 -3.64 -16.30 -10.48
C ASP A 378 -3.16 -14.89 -10.90
N LEU A 379 -4.04 -13.90 -10.83
CA LEU A 379 -3.79 -12.48 -11.12
C LEU A 379 -2.59 -11.92 -10.33
N TYR A 380 -2.42 -12.33 -9.08
CA TYR A 380 -1.36 -11.86 -8.18
C TYR A 380 -0.10 -12.70 -8.24
N GLY A 381 -0.13 -13.80 -8.98
CA GLY A 381 0.98 -14.75 -9.06
C GLY A 381 0.94 -15.85 -8.00
N ASN A 382 -0.15 -15.98 -7.26
CA ASN A 382 -0.31 -17.09 -6.33
C ASN A 382 -0.53 -18.40 -7.10
N PRO A 383 0.01 -19.52 -6.62
CA PRO A 383 -0.24 -20.83 -7.22
C PRO A 383 -1.70 -21.25 -7.04
N ARG A 384 -2.17 -22.16 -7.88
CA ARG A 384 -3.48 -22.79 -7.74
C ARG A 384 -3.53 -23.64 -6.46
N ALA A 385 -4.66 -23.69 -5.79
CA ALA A 385 -4.81 -24.25 -4.44
C ALA A 385 -6.14 -24.99 -4.29
N ASP A 386 -6.07 -26.27 -3.95
CA ASP A 386 -7.22 -27.15 -3.73
C ASP A 386 -7.98 -26.79 -2.45
N HIS A 387 -9.25 -26.48 -2.53
CA HIS A 387 -10.09 -26.22 -1.37
C HIS A 387 -10.68 -27.53 -0.83
N PRO A 388 -10.24 -28.00 0.35
CA PRO A 388 -10.46 -29.38 0.81
C PRO A 388 -11.91 -29.78 1.06
N LYS A 389 -12.84 -28.85 1.05
CA LYS A 389 -14.29 -29.11 1.27
C LYS A 389 -15.15 -28.73 0.07
N VAL A 390 -14.59 -28.18 -0.96
CA VAL A 390 -15.28 -27.97 -2.23
C VAL A 390 -14.99 -29.16 -3.12
N ALA A 391 -16.02 -29.69 -3.78
CA ALA A 391 -15.81 -30.81 -4.68
C ALA A 391 -15.13 -30.29 -5.95
N ASN A 392 -14.01 -30.92 -6.33
CA ASN A 392 -13.33 -30.66 -7.59
C ASN A 392 -14.25 -31.04 -8.76
N THR A 393 -14.87 -30.04 -9.37
CA THR A 393 -15.82 -30.22 -10.48
C THR A 393 -15.26 -29.81 -11.84
N GLY A 394 -14.03 -29.27 -11.82
CA GLY A 394 -13.25 -28.93 -13.02
C GLY A 394 -12.66 -30.16 -13.72
N THR A 395 -11.77 -29.94 -14.67
CA THR A 395 -10.97 -30.98 -15.35
C THR A 395 -9.50 -30.82 -15.02
N GLY A 396 -8.69 -31.82 -15.35
CA GLY A 396 -7.28 -31.85 -15.01
C GLY A 396 -7.07 -32.30 -13.56
N SER A 397 -6.34 -31.54 -12.75
CA SER A 397 -6.31 -31.72 -11.28
C SER A 397 -7.64 -31.37 -10.64
N GLY A 398 -8.42 -30.50 -11.30
CA GLY A 398 -9.80 -30.16 -10.99
C GLY A 398 -9.97 -29.16 -9.84
N TYR A 399 -8.87 -28.59 -9.32
CA TYR A 399 -8.91 -27.65 -8.18
C TYR A 399 -8.61 -26.19 -8.56
N THR A 400 -8.50 -25.86 -9.82
CA THR A 400 -8.33 -24.47 -10.25
C THR A 400 -9.65 -23.73 -10.19
N ASP A 401 -9.63 -22.52 -9.63
CA ASP A 401 -10.79 -21.64 -9.59
C ASP A 401 -11.10 -21.03 -10.96
N ARG A 402 -12.38 -20.75 -11.20
CA ARG A 402 -12.79 -19.95 -12.36
C ARG A 402 -12.51 -18.48 -12.09
N GLY A 403 -12.13 -17.75 -13.14
CA GLY A 403 -11.79 -16.33 -13.05
C GLY A 403 -10.30 -16.07 -12.82
N ALA A 404 -10.00 -14.81 -12.53
CA ALA A 404 -8.63 -14.32 -12.48
C ALA A 404 -7.92 -14.60 -11.16
N ILE A 405 -8.66 -14.80 -10.08
CA ILE A 405 -8.12 -14.91 -8.71
C ILE A 405 -8.40 -16.30 -8.18
N GLU A 406 -7.38 -16.89 -7.60
CA GLU A 406 -7.43 -18.14 -6.86
C GLU A 406 -7.67 -17.89 -5.38
N LEU A 407 -8.66 -18.54 -4.80
CA LEU A 407 -8.94 -18.43 -3.38
C LEU A 407 -7.84 -19.11 -2.56
N GLN A 408 -7.08 -18.33 -1.80
CA GLN A 408 -5.94 -18.81 -1.02
C GLN A 408 -6.34 -19.14 0.43
N ASP A 409 -5.69 -20.17 0.98
CA ASP A 409 -5.80 -20.46 2.41
C ASP A 409 -4.98 -19.46 3.21
N THR A 410 -5.62 -18.37 3.59
CA THR A 410 -5.03 -17.36 4.48
C THR A 410 -5.73 -17.39 5.82
N MET A 411 -4.97 -17.37 6.91
CA MET A 411 -5.53 -17.37 8.26
C MET A 411 -4.82 -16.33 9.13
N SER A 412 -5.60 -15.61 9.93
CA SER A 412 -5.14 -14.76 11.01
C SER A 412 -5.76 -15.18 12.33
N ALA A 413 -5.03 -15.02 13.41
CA ALA A 413 -5.50 -15.25 14.77
C ALA A 413 -4.95 -14.19 15.71
N SER A 414 -5.78 -13.72 16.64
CA SER A 414 -5.41 -12.75 17.65
C SER A 414 -6.11 -13.05 18.97
N VAL A 415 -5.41 -12.89 20.07
CA VAL A 415 -5.95 -13.06 21.42
C VAL A 415 -5.53 -11.89 22.30
N TRP A 416 -6.46 -11.41 23.11
CA TRP A 416 -6.24 -10.36 24.11
C TRP A 416 -6.75 -10.84 25.46
N THR A 417 -6.13 -10.38 26.52
CA THR A 417 -6.51 -10.76 27.86
C THR A 417 -6.72 -9.52 28.72
N THR A 418 -7.78 -9.52 29.49
CA THR A 418 -8.05 -8.47 30.48
C THR A 418 -8.50 -9.16 31.75
N PRO A 419 -7.79 -8.94 32.86
CA PRO A 419 -8.28 -9.39 34.15
C PRO A 419 -9.66 -8.78 34.43
N TYR A 420 -10.58 -9.62 34.87
CA TYR A 420 -11.99 -9.23 35.01
C TYR A 420 -12.59 -9.81 36.31
N PRO A 421 -12.01 -9.46 37.50
CA PRO A 421 -12.51 -9.96 38.74
C PRO A 421 -13.94 -9.47 38.99
N THR A 422 -14.80 -10.41 39.43
CA THR A 422 -16.19 -10.11 39.80
C THR A 422 -16.45 -10.62 41.21
N ALA A 423 -17.52 -10.17 41.85
CA ALA A 423 -17.91 -10.65 43.17
C ALA A 423 -18.07 -12.18 43.15
N GLY A 424 -17.33 -12.88 44.01
CA GLY A 424 -17.24 -14.34 44.05
C GLY A 424 -16.28 -15.00 43.08
N HIS A 425 -15.64 -14.20 42.18
CA HIS A 425 -14.66 -14.71 41.19
C HIS A 425 -13.43 -13.79 41.14
N PRO A 426 -12.62 -13.73 42.19
CA PRO A 426 -11.52 -12.75 42.33
C PRO A 426 -10.36 -13.02 41.36
N LEU A 427 -10.28 -14.22 40.78
CA LEU A 427 -9.21 -14.64 39.87
C LEU A 427 -9.69 -14.79 38.41
N LYS A 428 -10.81 -14.15 38.07
CA LYS A 428 -11.36 -14.20 36.72
C LYS A 428 -10.62 -13.27 35.77
N ALA A 429 -10.44 -13.74 34.52
CA ALA A 429 -10.05 -12.91 33.40
C ALA A 429 -11.01 -13.07 32.23
N ARG A 430 -11.13 -12.03 31.42
CA ARG A 430 -11.79 -12.05 30.14
C ARG A 430 -10.73 -12.27 29.05
N ILE A 431 -10.92 -13.30 28.27
CA ILE A 431 -10.10 -13.65 27.12
C ILE A 431 -10.91 -13.26 25.87
N SER A 432 -10.46 -12.24 25.16
CA SER A 432 -11.07 -11.84 23.89
C SER A 432 -10.22 -12.41 22.75
N TYR A 433 -10.85 -12.92 21.71
CA TYR A 433 -10.17 -13.53 20.59
C TYR A 433 -10.88 -13.23 19.28
N SER A 434 -10.09 -13.22 18.21
CA SER A 434 -10.57 -13.17 16.84
C SER A 434 -9.71 -14.07 15.97
N TYR A 435 -10.32 -14.78 15.06
CA TYR A 435 -9.63 -15.50 14.00
C TYR A 435 -10.47 -15.49 12.74
N THR A 436 -9.81 -15.33 11.61
CA THR A 436 -10.42 -15.27 10.29
C THR A 436 -9.53 -16.02 9.30
N GLY A 437 -10.11 -16.50 8.22
CA GLY A 437 -9.37 -17.14 7.13
C GLY A 437 -10.04 -16.86 5.80
N GLY A 438 -9.29 -16.99 4.70
CA GLY A 438 -9.83 -16.98 3.33
C GLY A 438 -10.77 -18.17 3.11
N TRP A 439 -10.41 -19.31 3.69
CA TRP A 439 -11.28 -20.48 3.80
C TRP A 439 -11.93 -20.53 5.17
N ALA A 440 -13.03 -21.28 5.29
CA ALA A 440 -13.70 -21.43 6.58
C ALA A 440 -12.75 -22.12 7.58
N PRO A 441 -12.59 -21.58 8.80
CA PRO A 441 -11.76 -22.23 9.80
C PRO A 441 -12.38 -23.56 10.24
N ALA A 442 -11.57 -24.62 10.30
CA ALA A 442 -12.00 -25.92 10.81
C ALA A 442 -12.30 -25.90 12.30
N GLY A 443 -11.64 -25.00 13.03
CA GLY A 443 -11.88 -24.78 14.45
C GLY A 443 -10.79 -23.94 15.10
N ALA A 444 -11.05 -23.49 16.31
CA ALA A 444 -10.04 -22.88 17.15
C ALA A 444 -10.21 -23.31 18.61
N ARG A 445 -9.11 -23.24 19.37
CA ARG A 445 -9.05 -23.56 20.78
C ARG A 445 -8.29 -22.50 21.54
N VAL A 446 -8.72 -22.21 22.73
CA VAL A 446 -8.05 -21.32 23.67
C VAL A 446 -7.52 -22.18 24.82
N ASP A 447 -6.21 -22.12 25.03
CA ASP A 447 -5.51 -22.65 26.20
C ASP A 447 -5.23 -21.48 27.13
N PHE A 448 -5.64 -21.59 28.38
CA PHE A 448 -5.52 -20.50 29.36
C PHE A 448 -4.14 -20.45 30.04
N GLY A 449 -3.31 -21.47 29.83
CA GLY A 449 -1.97 -21.54 30.37
C GLY A 449 -1.88 -21.89 31.86
N ASP A 450 -2.95 -22.36 32.46
CA ASP A 450 -3.07 -22.75 33.87
C ASP A 450 -3.14 -24.28 34.07
N GLY A 451 -3.08 -25.05 32.98
CA GLY A 451 -3.17 -26.51 32.99
C GLY A 451 -4.61 -27.03 32.88
N SER A 452 -5.60 -26.15 32.78
CA SER A 452 -6.96 -26.56 32.43
C SER A 452 -7.06 -27.03 30.98
N ASP A 453 -8.10 -27.82 30.66
CA ASP A 453 -8.32 -28.28 29.29
C ASP A 453 -8.62 -27.10 28.34
N PRO A 454 -7.98 -27.05 27.16
CA PRO A 454 -8.29 -26.01 26.18
C PRO A 454 -9.72 -26.03 25.71
N VAL A 455 -10.36 -24.87 25.62
CA VAL A 455 -11.75 -24.70 25.22
C VAL A 455 -11.86 -24.46 23.72
N SER A 456 -12.77 -25.20 23.06
CA SER A 456 -13.09 -24.93 21.66
C SER A 456 -13.93 -23.66 21.53
N VAL A 457 -13.59 -22.81 20.55
CA VAL A 457 -14.22 -21.50 20.33
C VAL A 457 -14.70 -21.36 18.91
N THR A 458 -15.72 -20.50 18.71
CA THR A 458 -16.35 -20.26 17.41
C THR A 458 -15.61 -19.15 16.63
N ALA A 459 -15.78 -19.15 15.30
CA ALA A 459 -15.21 -18.13 14.42
C ALA A 459 -15.81 -16.74 14.68
N GLY A 460 -15.03 -15.72 14.37
CA GLY A 460 -15.38 -14.32 14.60
C GLY A 460 -14.67 -13.72 15.81
N THR A 461 -15.10 -12.53 16.24
CA THR A 461 -14.57 -11.89 17.45
C THR A 461 -15.48 -12.22 18.62
N ASN A 462 -14.95 -12.91 19.60
CA ASN A 462 -15.67 -13.37 20.78
C ASN A 462 -14.85 -13.17 22.04
N SER A 463 -15.48 -13.43 23.18
CA SER A 463 -14.82 -13.44 24.47
C SER A 463 -15.25 -14.64 25.31
N TYR A 464 -14.35 -15.08 26.17
CA TYR A 464 -14.56 -16.14 27.14
C TYR A 464 -14.07 -15.67 28.51
N ASP A 465 -14.88 -15.84 29.53
CA ASP A 465 -14.48 -15.52 30.91
C ASP A 465 -13.94 -16.81 31.58
N HIS A 466 -12.72 -16.75 32.10
CA HIS A 466 -12.05 -17.87 32.73
C HIS A 466 -11.65 -17.54 34.17
N ASP A 467 -11.92 -18.46 35.10
CA ASP A 467 -11.50 -18.37 36.49
C ASP A 467 -10.20 -19.13 36.67
N TYR A 468 -9.12 -18.46 37.00
CA TYR A 468 -7.82 -19.06 37.25
C TYR A 468 -7.75 -19.68 38.66
N PRO A 469 -7.08 -20.86 38.82
CA PRO A 469 -7.01 -21.54 40.12
C PRO A 469 -6.17 -20.79 41.15
N ASP A 470 -5.12 -20.11 40.69
CA ASP A 470 -4.16 -19.41 41.53
C ASP A 470 -3.79 -18.04 40.95
N ALA A 471 -3.17 -17.21 41.77
CA ALA A 471 -2.53 -15.98 41.34
C ALA A 471 -1.22 -16.27 40.59
N GLY A 472 -1.00 -15.56 39.49
CA GLY A 472 0.20 -15.76 38.68
C GLY A 472 0.14 -15.00 37.36
N THR A 473 1.17 -15.19 36.54
CA THR A 473 1.16 -14.71 35.17
C THR A 473 1.01 -15.91 34.25
N TYR A 474 -0.09 -15.94 33.53
CA TYR A 474 -0.44 -17.02 32.63
C TYR A 474 -0.25 -16.57 31.17
N THR A 475 0.10 -17.50 30.30
CA THR A 475 0.17 -17.27 28.87
C THR A 475 -1.01 -17.94 28.19
N VAL A 476 -1.97 -17.12 27.78
CA VAL A 476 -3.12 -17.59 27.01
C VAL A 476 -2.73 -17.80 25.57
N THR A 477 -3.06 -18.96 25.01
CA THR A 477 -2.77 -19.30 23.62
C THR A 477 -4.05 -19.60 22.85
N LEU A 478 -4.30 -18.84 21.79
CA LEU A 478 -5.30 -19.16 20.78
C LEU A 478 -4.62 -19.99 19.69
N THR A 479 -5.16 -21.17 19.39
CA THR A 479 -4.74 -22.00 18.26
C THR A 479 -5.92 -22.15 17.30
N ALA A 480 -5.82 -21.59 16.11
CA ALA A 480 -6.81 -21.72 15.05
C ALA A 480 -6.28 -22.64 13.95
N THR A 481 -7.15 -23.45 13.37
CA THR A 481 -6.80 -24.40 12.31
C THR A 481 -7.75 -24.20 11.13
N SER A 482 -7.22 -24.07 9.91
CA SER A 482 -8.01 -24.04 8.69
C SER A 482 -8.49 -25.44 8.30
N GLU A 483 -9.34 -25.49 7.31
CA GLU A 483 -9.84 -26.76 6.73
C GLU A 483 -8.73 -27.60 6.08
N THR A 484 -7.65 -26.95 5.63
CA THR A 484 -6.44 -27.64 5.12
C THR A 484 -5.47 -28.10 6.20
N GLY A 485 -5.73 -27.76 7.45
CA GLY A 485 -4.80 -28.02 8.54
C GLY A 485 -3.73 -26.93 8.74
N LEU A 486 -3.84 -25.77 8.06
CA LEU A 486 -2.99 -24.62 8.35
C LEU A 486 -3.26 -24.14 9.79
N VAL A 487 -2.22 -24.07 10.60
CA VAL A 487 -2.32 -23.67 12.01
C VAL A 487 -1.77 -22.27 12.19
N ARG A 488 -2.51 -21.43 12.91
CA ARG A 488 -2.06 -20.12 13.40
C ARG A 488 -2.26 -20.04 14.90
N THR A 489 -1.23 -19.55 15.58
CA THR A 489 -1.25 -19.35 17.03
C THR A 489 -1.05 -17.87 17.35
N SER A 490 -1.76 -17.42 18.38
CA SER A 490 -1.57 -16.10 18.99
C SER A 490 -1.49 -16.26 20.49
N THR A 491 -0.63 -15.49 21.14
CA THR A 491 -0.46 -15.58 22.60
C THR A 491 -0.62 -14.20 23.25
N ALA A 492 -1.22 -14.20 24.44
CA ALA A 492 -1.29 -13.02 25.29
C ALA A 492 -0.97 -13.41 26.74
N LYS A 493 -0.36 -12.50 27.50
CA LYS A 493 -0.11 -12.73 28.92
C LYS A 493 -1.19 -12.06 29.75
N VAL A 494 -1.67 -12.76 30.75
CA VAL A 494 -2.55 -12.21 31.79
C VAL A 494 -1.90 -12.40 33.15
N THR A 495 -1.86 -11.32 33.95
CA THR A 495 -1.41 -11.40 35.34
C THR A 495 -2.64 -11.40 36.24
N ILE A 496 -2.82 -12.50 36.95
CA ILE A 496 -3.90 -12.71 37.90
C ILE A 496 -3.35 -12.39 39.29
N ALA A 497 -4.03 -11.52 40.00
CA ALA A 497 -3.65 -11.16 41.34
C ALA A 497 -3.92 -12.31 42.33
N PRO A 498 -3.14 -12.43 43.44
CA PRO A 498 -3.38 -13.45 44.46
C PRO A 498 -4.83 -13.42 45.00
N ALA A 499 -5.35 -14.57 45.35
CA ALA A 499 -6.67 -14.67 45.98
C ALA A 499 -6.69 -13.75 47.23
N GLY A 500 -7.67 -12.84 47.26
CA GLY A 500 -7.74 -11.81 48.27
C GLY A 500 -6.86 -10.58 48.03
N ALA A 501 -6.20 -10.48 46.85
CA ALA A 501 -5.51 -9.27 46.43
C ALA A 501 -6.50 -8.21 45.88
N ILE A 502 -6.08 -6.97 45.91
CA ILE A 502 -6.77 -5.87 45.29
C ILE A 502 -6.42 -5.89 43.80
N TRP A 503 -7.41 -5.85 42.96
CA TRP A 503 -7.26 -5.70 41.53
C TRP A 503 -7.45 -4.22 41.16
N VAL A 504 -6.46 -3.56 40.58
CA VAL A 504 -6.51 -2.16 40.19
C VAL A 504 -6.59 -2.03 38.68
N SER A 505 -7.65 -1.43 38.19
CA SER A 505 -7.90 -1.29 36.75
C SER A 505 -8.43 0.11 36.41
N PRO A 506 -7.54 1.09 36.20
CA PRO A 506 -7.96 2.41 35.79
C PRO A 506 -8.38 2.38 34.30
N ALA A 507 -9.59 2.81 34.00
CA ALA A 507 -10.03 3.11 32.66
C ALA A 507 -9.76 4.56 32.34
N ILE A 508 -8.83 4.84 31.41
CA ILE A 508 -8.40 6.19 31.09
C ILE A 508 -8.88 6.56 29.69
N GLY A 509 -9.81 7.50 29.63
CA GLY A 509 -10.33 8.11 28.42
C GLY A 509 -9.76 9.51 28.19
N GLN A 510 -9.68 9.94 26.94
CA GLN A 510 -9.48 11.32 26.59
C GLN A 510 -10.83 12.04 26.82
N ASP A 511 -10.86 13.05 27.71
CA ASP A 511 -12.08 13.79 28.02
C ASP A 511 -12.20 15.06 27.16
N ASP A 512 -11.10 15.80 27.05
CA ASP A 512 -11.05 17.00 26.23
C ASP A 512 -9.69 17.12 25.54
N ARG A 513 -9.68 17.10 24.21
CA ARG A 513 -8.46 17.23 23.41
C ARG A 513 -7.97 18.68 23.31
N THR A 514 -8.84 19.65 23.54
CA THR A 514 -8.47 21.08 23.42
C THR A 514 -7.61 21.57 24.58
N VAL A 515 -7.68 20.89 25.72
CA VAL A 515 -6.92 21.22 26.94
C VAL A 515 -6.03 20.06 27.42
N ALA A 516 -5.83 19.04 26.61
CA ALA A 516 -5.09 17.82 26.97
C ALA A 516 -5.62 17.17 28.27
N ARG A 517 -6.94 17.03 28.35
CA ARG A 517 -7.63 16.48 29.53
C ARG A 517 -7.90 15.01 29.36
N ILE A 518 -7.64 14.24 30.37
CA ILE A 518 -8.10 12.88 30.53
C ILE A 518 -9.20 12.77 31.59
N LYS A 519 -9.94 11.68 31.47
CA LYS A 519 -10.91 11.24 32.46
C LYS A 519 -10.51 9.86 32.95
N VAL A 520 -10.38 9.70 34.24
CA VAL A 520 -10.10 8.42 34.92
C VAL A 520 -11.41 7.89 35.50
N THR A 521 -11.71 6.64 35.18
CA THR A 521 -12.82 5.91 35.79
C THR A 521 -12.24 4.64 36.37
N ASP A 522 -12.44 4.43 37.63
CA ASP A 522 -12.00 3.21 38.29
C ASP A 522 -12.89 2.03 37.92
N GLN A 523 -12.26 0.92 37.57
CA GLN A 523 -12.88 -0.39 37.36
C GLN A 523 -12.25 -1.43 38.29
N SER A 524 -11.59 -0.99 39.33
CA SER A 524 -10.90 -1.82 40.29
C SER A 524 -11.89 -2.65 41.09
N ASN A 525 -11.45 -3.83 41.49
CA ASN A 525 -12.21 -4.69 42.39
C ASN A 525 -11.31 -5.17 43.54
N SER A 526 -11.87 -5.20 44.71
CA SER A 526 -11.19 -5.77 45.88
C SER A 526 -12.15 -6.75 46.58
N PRO A 527 -11.66 -7.91 47.02
CA PRO A 527 -12.45 -8.82 47.83
C PRO A 527 -12.83 -8.23 49.20
N TRP A 528 -12.20 -7.15 49.61
CA TRP A 528 -12.47 -6.39 50.83
C TRP A 528 -12.93 -4.97 50.45
N PRO A 529 -13.75 -4.31 51.30
CA PRO A 529 -14.16 -2.93 51.04
C PRO A 529 -12.94 -2.01 50.83
N VAL A 530 -12.99 -1.21 49.79
CA VAL A 530 -11.94 -0.25 49.52
C VAL A 530 -12.06 0.92 50.48
N SER A 531 -10.93 1.31 51.09
CA SER A 531 -10.85 2.43 52.00
C SER A 531 -10.25 3.68 51.39
N ARG A 532 -9.43 3.54 50.31
CA ARG A 532 -8.74 4.66 49.69
C ARG A 532 -8.38 4.39 48.25
N TYR A 533 -8.55 5.40 47.41
CA TYR A 533 -8.02 5.50 46.04
C TYR A 533 -6.98 6.62 45.96
N SER A 534 -5.92 6.40 45.20
CA SER A 534 -4.90 7.42 44.88
C SER A 534 -4.56 7.36 43.42
N VAL A 535 -4.68 8.47 42.70
CA VAL A 535 -4.33 8.55 41.25
C VAL A 535 -3.19 9.54 41.08
N ASP A 536 -2.04 9.04 40.63
CA ASP A 536 -0.89 9.81 40.21
C ASP A 536 -0.93 9.91 38.66
N PHE A 537 -0.92 11.12 38.14
CA PHE A 537 -1.04 11.37 36.70
C PHE A 537 0.29 11.32 35.97
N GLY A 538 1.42 11.18 36.67
CA GLY A 538 2.73 11.00 36.09
C GLY A 538 3.31 12.24 35.41
N ASP A 539 2.84 13.41 35.73
CA ASP A 539 3.32 14.73 35.30
C ASP A 539 4.05 15.53 36.38
N GLY A 540 4.22 14.93 37.54
CA GLY A 540 4.84 15.57 38.72
C GLY A 540 3.87 16.37 39.58
N SER A 541 2.58 16.39 39.26
CA SER A 541 1.54 16.92 40.16
C SER A 541 1.34 15.98 41.35
N ALA A 542 0.82 16.51 42.44
CA ALA A 542 0.52 15.68 43.60
C ALA A 542 -0.62 14.69 43.29
N PRO A 543 -0.50 13.42 43.71
CA PRO A 543 -1.57 12.45 43.50
C PRO A 543 -2.90 12.92 44.11
N VAL A 544 -3.98 12.68 43.37
CA VAL A 544 -5.33 12.90 43.87
C VAL A 544 -5.74 11.72 44.73
N VAL A 545 -6.09 11.99 45.97
CA VAL A 545 -6.49 10.97 46.95
C VAL A 545 -7.97 11.12 47.28
N THR A 546 -8.68 10.00 47.24
CA THR A 546 -10.09 9.90 47.64
C THR A 546 -10.21 8.86 48.75
N ASP A 547 -10.63 9.23 49.92
CA ASP A 547 -10.91 8.33 51.02
C ASP A 547 -12.36 7.82 50.93
N GLY A 548 -12.56 6.53 51.23
CA GLY A 548 -13.86 5.85 51.24
C GLY A 548 -14.05 4.87 50.08
N ALA A 549 -15.18 4.20 50.09
CA ALA A 549 -15.52 3.13 49.14
C ALA A 549 -15.98 3.64 47.76
N ASN A 550 -16.03 4.93 47.53
CA ASN A 550 -16.46 5.50 46.26
C ASN A 550 -15.28 5.65 45.32
N PRO A 551 -15.25 4.94 44.19
CA PRO A 551 -14.19 5.09 43.24
C PRO A 551 -14.19 6.50 42.63
N PRO A 552 -13.03 6.97 42.12
CA PRO A 552 -12.91 8.27 41.44
C PRO A 552 -13.58 8.21 40.05
N ASN A 553 -14.91 8.08 40.02
CA ASN A 553 -15.69 8.06 38.80
C ASN A 553 -15.74 9.42 38.14
N GLY A 554 -15.05 9.58 37.04
CA GLY A 554 -15.00 10.79 36.26
C GLY A 554 -14.00 11.79 36.74
N LEU A 555 -12.97 11.38 37.47
CA LEU A 555 -11.84 12.24 37.83
C LEU A 555 -11.16 12.75 36.56
N THR A 556 -11.15 14.07 36.38
CA THR A 556 -10.50 14.69 35.23
C THR A 556 -9.19 15.33 35.63
N HIS A 557 -8.20 15.29 34.74
CA HIS A 557 -6.91 15.93 34.92
C HIS A 557 -6.45 16.62 33.63
N ASP A 558 -5.98 17.88 33.79
CA ASP A 558 -5.49 18.70 32.68
C ASP A 558 -3.97 18.71 32.68
N TYR A 559 -3.36 18.10 31.68
CA TYR A 559 -1.90 18.09 31.53
C TYR A 559 -1.34 19.39 30.93
N GLY A 560 -2.18 20.20 30.29
CA GLY A 560 -1.76 21.42 29.62
C GLY A 560 -0.89 21.24 28.41
N VAL A 561 -0.23 20.11 28.26
CA VAL A 561 0.66 19.74 27.14
C VAL A 561 0.34 18.33 26.68
N ALA A 562 0.32 18.13 25.37
CA ALA A 562 0.22 16.78 24.80
C ALA A 562 1.49 15.97 25.13
N GLY A 563 1.32 14.73 25.49
CA GLY A 563 2.44 13.88 25.84
C GLY A 563 2.02 12.48 26.26
N THR A 564 3.01 11.62 26.45
CA THR A 564 2.76 10.29 27.00
C THR A 564 2.99 10.31 28.50
N TYR A 565 1.93 10.07 29.23
CA TYR A 565 1.94 10.04 30.68
C TYR A 565 1.71 8.64 31.21
N THR A 566 2.29 8.33 32.34
CA THR A 566 2.07 7.08 33.06
C THR A 566 1.16 7.37 34.23
N VAL A 567 -0.11 7.06 34.07
CA VAL A 567 -1.08 7.23 35.16
C VAL A 567 -1.01 5.99 36.04
N THR A 568 -0.85 6.20 37.33
CA THR A 568 -0.79 5.16 38.35
C THR A 568 -1.99 5.27 39.25
N GLU A 569 -2.83 4.26 39.30
CA GLU A 569 -3.87 4.16 40.32
C GLU A 569 -3.42 3.19 41.42
N THR A 570 -3.61 3.60 42.68
CA THR A 570 -3.37 2.79 43.84
C THR A 570 -4.67 2.67 44.63
N VAL A 571 -5.08 1.44 44.88
CA VAL A 571 -6.27 1.14 45.69
C VAL A 571 -5.82 0.48 46.98
N THR A 572 -6.37 0.95 48.09
CA THR A 572 -6.12 0.42 49.43
C THR A 572 -7.45 -0.07 50.02
N ASP A 573 -7.49 -1.28 50.54
CA ASP A 573 -8.65 -1.81 51.24
C ASP A 573 -8.71 -1.41 52.71
N ASP A 574 -9.81 -1.74 53.39
CA ASP A 574 -10.03 -1.47 54.79
C ASP A 574 -9.14 -2.32 55.73
N HIS A 575 -8.42 -3.29 55.17
CA HIS A 575 -7.40 -4.09 55.85
C HIS A 575 -5.97 -3.51 55.66
N GLY A 576 -5.85 -2.36 54.99
CA GLY A 576 -4.57 -1.68 54.76
C GLY A 576 -3.71 -2.31 53.67
N ARG A 577 -4.24 -3.26 52.90
CA ARG A 577 -3.54 -3.82 51.75
C ARG A 577 -3.70 -2.88 50.58
N SER A 578 -2.62 -2.64 49.84
CA SER A 578 -2.64 -1.76 48.68
C SER A 578 -2.13 -2.50 47.47
N ALA A 579 -2.71 -2.18 46.33
CA ALA A 579 -2.21 -2.62 45.01
C ALA A 579 -2.26 -1.41 44.08
N SER A 580 -1.36 -1.38 43.11
CA SER A 580 -1.27 -0.32 42.12
C SER A 580 -1.26 -0.90 40.71
N SER A 581 -1.85 -0.18 39.78
CA SER A 581 -1.79 -0.45 38.36
C SER A 581 -1.38 0.82 37.60
N THR A 582 -0.60 0.64 36.54
CA THR A 582 -0.14 1.75 35.72
C THR A 582 -0.67 1.60 34.31
N VAL A 583 -1.19 2.70 33.77
CA VAL A 583 -1.58 2.79 32.36
C VAL A 583 -0.77 3.89 31.70
N ARG A 584 -0.01 3.54 30.69
CA ARG A 584 0.68 4.50 29.85
C ARG A 584 -0.28 5.00 28.78
N ARG A 585 -0.57 6.28 28.81
CA ARG A 585 -1.52 6.91 27.89
C ARG A 585 -0.91 8.10 27.20
N TYR A 586 -1.02 8.13 25.89
CA TYR A 586 -0.81 9.37 25.17
C TYR A 586 -2.04 10.26 25.33
N VAL A 587 -1.84 11.47 25.79
CA VAL A 587 -2.87 12.50 25.92
C VAL A 587 -2.66 13.49 24.78
N SER A 588 -3.59 13.51 23.85
CA SER A 588 -3.59 14.51 22.79
C SER A 588 -4.01 15.85 23.39
N GLY A 589 -3.17 16.86 23.19
CA GLY A 589 -3.45 18.24 23.59
C GLY A 589 -4.20 18.99 22.50
N PRO A 590 -4.17 20.33 22.56
CA PRO A 590 -4.72 21.19 21.52
C PRO A 590 -4.05 21.04 20.15
N GLN A 591 -3.09 20.14 20.02
CA GLN A 591 -2.43 19.81 18.77
C GLN A 591 -3.17 18.68 18.06
N ALA A 592 -3.98 19.04 17.09
CA ALA A 592 -4.53 18.07 16.17
C ALA A 592 -3.46 17.70 15.13
N GLY A 593 -2.65 16.70 15.46
CA GLY A 593 -1.61 16.15 14.60
C GLY A 593 -0.29 16.95 14.52
N VAL A 594 0.80 16.23 14.26
CA VAL A 594 2.12 16.81 13.96
C VAL A 594 2.26 16.94 12.44
N PRO A 595 2.48 18.16 11.92
CA PRO A 595 2.63 18.36 10.48
C PRO A 595 4.02 17.91 10.02
N VAL A 596 4.06 17.27 8.87
CA VAL A 596 5.30 16.96 8.13
C VAL A 596 5.08 17.20 6.65
N ALA A 597 6.17 17.38 5.91
CA ALA A 597 6.12 17.48 4.47
C ALA A 597 7.22 16.62 3.84
N GLY A 598 6.92 16.05 2.67
CA GLY A 598 7.85 15.23 1.92
C GLY A 598 7.35 14.94 0.51
N TYR A 599 8.20 14.33 -0.31
CA TYR A 599 7.85 13.91 -1.66
C TYR A 599 7.23 12.50 -1.63
N PHE A 600 5.91 12.41 -1.46
CA PHE A 600 5.19 11.13 -1.41
C PHE A 600 4.72 10.60 -2.78
N GLY A 601 5.34 11.06 -3.87
CA GLY A 601 5.02 10.65 -5.25
C GLY A 601 4.58 11.80 -6.17
N GLY A 602 4.66 13.05 -5.71
CA GLY A 602 4.37 14.25 -6.51
C GLY A 602 5.64 15.05 -6.87
N PRO A 603 5.54 15.99 -7.81
CA PRO A 603 6.65 16.82 -8.24
C PRO A 603 7.01 17.95 -7.24
N THR A 604 6.29 18.05 -6.14
CA THR A 604 6.46 19.07 -5.10
C THR A 604 6.28 18.43 -3.74
N SER A 605 6.77 19.06 -2.68
CA SER A 605 6.48 18.61 -1.31
C SER A 605 4.99 18.56 -1.04
N GLN A 606 4.54 17.45 -0.51
CA GLN A 606 3.17 17.17 -0.09
C GLN A 606 3.09 17.20 1.41
N LEU A 607 1.92 17.50 1.95
CA LEU A 607 1.68 17.61 3.38
C LEU A 607 1.14 16.31 3.95
N ALA A 608 1.55 16.02 5.15
CA ALA A 608 0.96 14.97 5.97
C ALA A 608 0.72 15.46 7.40
N LEU A 609 -0.28 14.88 8.04
CA LEU A 609 -0.52 15.01 9.48
C LEU A 609 -0.34 13.63 10.11
N PHE A 610 0.39 13.61 11.19
CA PHE A 610 0.58 12.43 12.02
C PHE A 610 -0.14 12.61 13.35
N ASP A 611 -1.05 11.70 13.67
CA ASP A 611 -1.75 11.68 14.94
C ASP A 611 -1.78 10.25 15.50
N ASN A 612 -1.04 10.00 16.57
CA ASN A 612 -1.07 8.74 17.30
C ASN A 612 -0.83 7.48 16.44
N GLY A 613 0.16 7.53 15.56
CA GLY A 613 0.47 6.44 14.64
C GLY A 613 -0.36 6.46 13.36
N ARG A 614 -1.38 7.31 13.26
CA ARG A 614 -2.17 7.49 12.05
C ARG A 614 -1.59 8.62 11.22
N TRP A 615 -1.32 8.34 9.97
CA TRP A 615 -0.87 9.30 8.98
C TRP A 615 -2.01 9.65 8.04
N ALA A 616 -2.21 10.94 7.79
CA ALA A 616 -3.09 11.45 6.76
C ALA A 616 -2.22 12.21 5.74
N VAL A 617 -1.99 11.61 4.57
CA VAL A 617 -1.14 12.18 3.51
C VAL A 617 -2.02 12.79 2.43
N SER A 618 -1.74 14.03 2.04
CA SER A 618 -2.44 14.72 0.96
C SER A 618 -1.62 14.64 -0.32
N TYR A 619 -2.14 13.99 -1.37
CA TYR A 619 -1.49 13.91 -2.69
C TYR A 619 -1.73 15.12 -3.58
N GLN A 620 -2.59 16.04 -3.18
CA GLN A 620 -2.88 17.26 -3.96
C GLN A 620 -2.61 18.52 -3.13
N LYS A 621 -1.99 19.51 -3.75
CA LYS A 621 -1.69 20.83 -3.16
C LYS A 621 -2.91 21.60 -2.62
N VAL A 622 -4.14 21.21 -2.96
CA VAL A 622 -5.32 22.09 -2.86
C VAL A 622 -6.60 21.39 -2.41
N SER A 623 -6.58 20.09 -2.02
CA SER A 623 -7.80 19.45 -1.54
C SER A 623 -7.78 19.25 -0.03
N ALA A 624 -8.88 19.63 0.60
CA ALA A 624 -9.14 19.46 2.04
C ALA A 624 -9.35 17.99 2.46
N GLN A 625 -9.23 17.03 1.55
CA GLN A 625 -9.35 15.61 1.85
C GLN A 625 -7.98 14.96 1.95
N ALA A 626 -7.78 14.14 2.98
CA ALA A 626 -6.64 13.24 3.06
C ALA A 626 -6.70 12.27 1.87
N GLY A 627 -5.67 12.26 1.04
CA GLY A 627 -5.60 11.38 -0.13
C GLY A 627 -5.48 9.91 0.28
N MET A 628 -4.66 9.61 1.31
CA MET A 628 -4.51 8.28 1.89
C MET A 628 -4.25 8.36 3.39
N THR A 629 -4.69 7.33 4.11
CA THR A 629 -4.38 7.16 5.53
C THR A 629 -3.58 5.89 5.73
N TYR A 630 -2.53 5.98 6.55
CA TYR A 630 -1.67 4.86 6.90
C TYR A 630 -1.62 4.72 8.41
N GLN A 631 -1.40 3.50 8.88
CA GLN A 631 -1.14 3.22 10.29
C GLN A 631 0.33 2.80 10.43
N PHE A 632 1.15 3.67 11.01
CA PHE A 632 2.55 3.39 11.27
C PHE A 632 3.07 4.24 12.43
N GLY A 633 3.47 3.62 13.52
CA GLY A 633 3.88 4.24 14.77
C GLY A 633 2.88 4.06 15.90
N ASP A 634 3.29 4.46 17.07
CA ASP A 634 2.53 4.41 18.32
C ASP A 634 2.24 5.83 18.86
N PRO A 635 1.28 5.98 19.78
CA PRO A 635 1.10 7.24 20.50
C PRO A 635 2.38 7.70 21.20
N GLY A 636 2.77 8.95 20.96
CA GLY A 636 4.00 9.54 21.51
C GLY A 636 5.24 9.43 20.62
N ASP A 637 5.17 8.71 19.52
CA ASP A 637 6.19 8.78 18.49
C ASP A 637 6.12 10.12 17.75
N LEU A 638 7.26 10.59 17.24
CA LEU A 638 7.36 11.77 16.38
C LEU A 638 7.49 11.34 14.93
N PRO A 639 6.74 11.95 14.02
CA PRO A 639 6.82 11.59 12.60
C PRO A 639 8.14 12.07 12.00
N VAL A 640 8.71 11.24 11.14
CA VAL A 640 9.78 11.62 10.23
C VAL A 640 9.47 11.12 8.83
N VAL A 641 9.92 11.85 7.83
CA VAL A 641 9.83 11.46 6.44
C VAL A 641 11.18 11.61 5.78
N GLY A 642 11.54 10.69 4.90
CA GLY A 642 12.84 10.75 4.22
C GLY A 642 13.00 9.68 3.16
N GLY A 643 13.94 9.89 2.27
CA GLY A 643 14.36 8.98 1.22
C GLY A 643 15.58 8.16 1.63
N TRP A 644 15.43 7.20 2.52
CA TRP A 644 16.53 6.35 3.01
C TRP A 644 16.83 5.12 2.16
N ASP A 645 16.06 4.89 1.07
CA ASP A 645 16.18 3.71 0.19
C ASP A 645 16.89 4.01 -1.15
N ASN A 646 17.74 5.02 -1.22
CA ASN A 646 18.38 5.48 -2.47
C ASN A 646 17.38 5.88 -3.57
N GLY A 647 16.31 6.54 -3.20
CA GLY A 647 15.28 7.06 -4.10
C GLY A 647 14.68 8.36 -3.59
N CYS A 648 14.19 9.19 -4.50
CA CYS A 648 13.63 10.50 -4.17
C CYS A 648 12.20 10.45 -3.60
N GLN A 649 11.62 9.28 -3.42
CA GLN A 649 10.32 9.16 -2.77
C GLN A 649 10.49 9.05 -1.27
N CYS A 650 9.95 10.03 -0.55
CA CYS A 650 9.92 9.98 0.90
C CYS A 650 9.08 8.81 1.40
N ARG A 651 9.62 8.11 2.40
CA ARG A 651 8.95 7.04 3.13
C ARG A 651 8.56 7.52 4.51
N LEU A 652 7.61 6.81 5.10
CA LEU A 652 7.17 7.09 6.46
C LEU A 652 8.18 6.53 7.46
N GLY A 653 8.47 7.29 8.47
CA GLY A 653 9.28 6.88 9.61
C GLY A 653 8.73 7.47 10.88
N ILE A 654 9.13 6.93 12.01
CA ILE A 654 8.86 7.52 13.32
C ILE A 654 10.13 7.57 14.14
N TYR A 655 10.19 8.53 15.01
CA TYR A 655 11.18 8.61 16.08
C TYR A 655 10.51 8.45 17.42
N ARG A 656 11.01 7.56 18.23
CA ARG A 656 10.50 7.26 19.57
C ARG A 656 11.34 7.97 20.63
N PRO A 657 10.90 9.15 21.11
CA PRO A 657 11.74 10.01 21.95
C PRO A 657 12.12 9.38 23.29
N GLY A 658 11.27 8.47 23.81
CA GLY A 658 11.51 7.82 25.11
C GLY A 658 12.71 6.87 25.14
N ILE A 659 13.13 6.38 23.97
CA ILE A 659 14.24 5.41 23.83
C ILE A 659 15.26 5.79 22.76
N GLY A 660 15.11 6.97 22.12
CA GLY A 660 16.04 7.45 21.10
C GLY A 660 16.13 6.55 19.87
N THR A 661 15.01 6.05 19.36
CA THR A 661 15.01 5.05 18.29
C THR A 661 14.14 5.51 17.11
N PHE A 662 14.72 5.48 15.92
CA PHE A 662 14.01 5.62 14.65
C PHE A 662 13.45 4.25 14.22
N ALA A 663 12.24 4.23 13.69
CA ALA A 663 11.72 3.10 12.91
C ALA A 663 11.36 3.63 11.52
N LEU A 664 11.94 3.03 10.49
CA LEU A 664 11.92 3.50 9.12
C LEU A 664 11.26 2.45 8.23
N GLN A 665 10.23 2.84 7.51
CA GLN A 665 9.57 1.97 6.53
C GLN A 665 10.31 2.03 5.20
N HIS A 666 10.63 0.88 4.62
CA HIS A 666 11.33 0.74 3.35
C HIS A 666 10.38 0.49 2.18
N ALA A 667 10.90 0.63 0.96
CA ALA A 667 10.14 0.46 -0.27
C ALA A 667 9.58 -0.97 -0.44
N ASP A 668 10.26 -1.98 0.13
CA ASP A 668 9.85 -3.38 0.12
C ASP A 668 8.82 -3.73 1.23
N GLY A 669 8.36 -2.72 1.98
CA GLY A 669 7.45 -2.88 3.12
C GLY A 669 8.13 -3.32 4.42
N SER A 670 9.43 -3.56 4.42
CA SER A 670 10.17 -3.86 5.65
C SER A 670 10.29 -2.63 6.54
N VAL A 671 10.58 -2.85 7.82
CA VAL A 671 10.83 -1.79 8.79
C VAL A 671 12.17 -2.02 9.47
N SER A 672 13.06 -1.04 9.39
CA SER A 672 14.30 -1.05 10.14
C SER A 672 14.20 -0.20 11.40
N ALA A 673 14.90 -0.61 12.45
CA ALA A 673 15.00 0.14 13.70
C ALA A 673 16.43 0.57 13.95
N VAL A 674 16.65 1.88 14.12
CA VAL A 674 17.97 2.46 14.35
C VAL A 674 17.95 3.26 15.64
N ARG A 675 18.73 2.83 16.63
CA ARG A 675 18.90 3.60 17.86
C ARG A 675 19.92 4.70 17.62
N PHE A 676 19.47 5.96 17.66
CA PHE A 676 20.30 7.14 17.56
C PHE A 676 19.61 8.32 18.25
N GLY A 677 20.11 8.71 19.40
CA GLY A 677 19.57 9.74 20.27
C GLY A 677 19.40 9.28 21.71
N ASP A 678 19.12 10.24 22.59
CA ASP A 678 18.78 10.07 23.99
C ASP A 678 17.33 10.49 24.26
N PRO A 679 16.76 10.11 25.40
CA PRO A 679 15.43 10.57 25.78
C PRO A 679 15.31 12.11 25.78
N GLY A 680 14.32 12.62 25.03
CA GLY A 680 14.06 14.06 24.87
C GLY A 680 14.74 14.73 23.68
N ASP A 681 15.58 14.01 22.91
CA ASP A 681 16.07 14.51 21.62
C ASP A 681 14.93 14.56 20.60
N LEU A 682 15.03 15.46 19.63
CA LEU A 682 14.09 15.62 18.52
C LEU A 682 14.72 15.15 17.21
N PRO A 683 13.97 14.50 16.29
CA PRO A 683 14.52 14.03 15.03
C PRO A 683 14.82 15.19 14.08
N ALA A 684 15.90 15.04 13.27
CA ALA A 684 16.34 15.97 12.24
C ALA A 684 16.88 15.18 11.04
N VAL A 685 15.99 14.71 10.18
CA VAL A 685 16.32 13.86 9.03
C VAL A 685 16.57 14.71 7.80
N GLY A 686 17.58 14.37 7.00
CA GLY A 686 17.88 15.08 5.75
C GLY A 686 19.07 14.51 5.01
N ALA A 687 19.28 14.93 3.77
CA ALA A 687 20.38 14.51 2.90
C ALA A 687 21.68 15.27 3.29
N TRP A 688 22.33 14.86 4.37
CA TRP A 688 23.49 15.53 4.95
C TRP A 688 24.80 15.25 4.20
N ASP A 689 24.93 14.11 3.53
CA ASP A 689 26.15 13.58 2.94
C ASP A 689 26.25 13.79 1.43
N HIS A 690 25.37 14.56 0.81
CA HIS A 690 25.33 14.86 -0.64
C HIS A 690 25.27 13.61 -1.55
N ASN A 691 24.74 12.51 -1.06
CA ASN A 691 24.76 11.19 -1.72
C ASN A 691 23.39 10.70 -2.21
N GLY A 692 22.38 11.57 -2.16
CA GLY A 692 21.07 11.33 -2.76
C GLY A 692 20.09 10.54 -1.91
N HIS A 693 20.39 10.29 -0.63
CA HIS A 693 19.45 9.75 0.35
C HIS A 693 19.57 10.48 1.70
N ASP A 694 18.53 10.35 2.52
CA ASP A 694 18.47 11.04 3.81
C ASP A 694 19.16 10.24 4.91
N GLN A 695 19.97 10.90 5.70
CA GLN A 695 20.61 10.39 6.90
C GLN A 695 19.86 10.83 8.15
N LEU A 696 20.09 10.11 9.24
CA LEU A 696 19.46 10.35 10.52
C LEU A 696 20.23 11.40 11.32
N GLY A 697 19.51 12.42 11.74
CA GLY A 697 19.99 13.42 12.69
C GLY A 697 19.08 13.49 13.92
N ILE A 698 19.62 13.97 15.01
CA ILE A 698 18.89 14.36 16.23
C ILE A 698 19.31 15.74 16.69
N TYR A 699 18.38 16.46 17.22
CA TYR A 699 18.61 17.72 17.88
C TYR A 699 18.30 17.61 19.37
N ARG A 700 19.24 18.04 20.19
CA ARG A 700 19.11 18.07 21.65
C ARG A 700 18.72 19.48 22.12
N PRO A 701 17.45 19.75 22.40
CA PRO A 701 16.98 21.09 22.76
C PRO A 701 17.62 21.65 24.03
N SER A 702 17.98 20.79 24.98
CA SER A 702 18.60 21.20 26.23
C SER A 702 19.98 21.82 26.08
N THR A 703 20.71 21.49 25.03
CA THR A 703 22.08 21.97 24.78
C THR A 703 22.20 22.75 23.47
N GLY A 704 21.14 22.78 22.64
CA GLY A 704 21.19 23.36 21.31
C GLY A 704 22.15 22.61 20.37
N THR A 705 22.20 21.28 20.47
CA THR A 705 23.18 20.47 19.72
C THR A 705 22.48 19.59 18.69
N LEU A 706 22.81 19.75 17.42
CA LEU A 706 22.52 18.82 16.34
C LEU A 706 23.62 17.74 16.32
N ALA A 707 23.22 16.48 16.20
CA ALA A 707 24.11 15.36 15.87
C ALA A 707 23.57 14.66 14.63
N VAL A 708 24.43 14.40 13.66
CA VAL A 708 24.09 13.72 12.40
C VAL A 708 24.94 12.46 12.29
N ARG A 709 24.27 11.35 11.99
CA ARG A 709 24.91 10.07 11.72
C ARG A 709 25.11 9.92 10.21
N HIS A 710 26.36 9.86 9.79
CA HIS A 710 26.77 9.69 8.40
C HIS A 710 26.73 8.22 7.97
N ASP A 711 26.76 7.97 6.67
CA ASP A 711 26.69 6.62 6.10
C ASP A 711 27.90 5.76 6.44
N ASP A 712 29.05 6.37 6.66
CA ASP A 712 30.26 5.68 7.13
C ASP A 712 30.19 5.29 8.62
N GLY A 713 29.07 5.62 9.29
CA GLY A 713 28.83 5.38 10.70
C GLY A 713 29.43 6.43 11.64
N SER A 714 30.15 7.43 11.12
CA SER A 714 30.62 8.57 11.91
C SER A 714 29.48 9.47 12.36
N VAL A 715 29.71 10.25 13.40
CA VAL A 715 28.75 11.22 13.91
C VAL A 715 29.40 12.59 13.98
N SER A 716 28.85 13.53 13.26
CA SER A 716 29.19 14.94 13.38
C SER A 716 28.25 15.67 14.31
N THR A 717 28.75 16.69 15.00
CA THR A 717 27.93 17.50 15.90
C THR A 717 28.12 18.97 15.65
N MET A 718 27.04 19.73 15.78
CA MET A 718 27.04 21.18 15.64
C MET A 718 26.19 21.81 16.76
N ARG A 719 26.70 22.84 17.42
CA ARG A 719 25.91 23.61 18.36
C ARG A 719 25.29 24.82 17.67
N PHE A 720 23.96 24.86 17.66
CA PHE A 720 23.19 25.95 17.04
C PHE A 720 21.79 26.00 17.68
N GLY A 721 21.41 27.12 18.27
CA GLY A 721 20.11 27.34 18.89
C GLY A 721 20.12 27.43 20.40
N ASP A 722 18.95 27.71 20.92
CA ASP A 722 18.65 27.88 22.35
C ASP A 722 17.67 26.82 22.85
N ALA A 723 17.54 26.70 24.17
CA ALA A 723 16.59 25.78 24.76
C ALA A 723 15.13 26.11 24.33
N GLY A 724 14.40 25.12 23.86
CA GLY A 724 13.02 25.25 23.39
C GLY A 724 12.88 25.52 21.87
N ASP A 725 13.99 25.69 21.15
CA ASP A 725 13.94 25.73 19.68
C ASP A 725 13.58 24.34 19.10
N ILE A 726 12.86 24.33 18.01
CA ILE A 726 12.42 23.13 17.29
C ILE A 726 13.26 22.99 16.01
N PRO A 727 13.88 21.83 15.72
CA PRO A 727 14.67 21.67 14.52
C PRO A 727 13.79 21.69 13.27
N VAL A 728 14.28 22.30 12.20
CA VAL A 728 13.77 22.22 10.83
C VAL A 728 14.93 21.93 9.89
N VAL A 729 14.68 21.09 8.88
CA VAL A 729 15.71 20.66 7.94
C VAL A 729 15.20 20.90 6.54
N GLY A 730 16.03 21.49 5.67
CA GLY A 730 15.65 21.77 4.29
C GLY A 730 16.83 22.26 3.48
N ASP A 731 16.65 22.39 2.20
CA ASP A 731 17.61 23.01 1.26
C ASP A 731 17.24 24.48 1.08
N TRP A 732 17.82 25.35 1.91
CA TRP A 732 17.49 26.78 1.93
C TRP A 732 18.11 27.53 0.74
N ASP A 733 19.17 27.01 0.17
CA ASP A 733 19.97 27.67 -0.87
C ASP A 733 19.72 27.08 -2.26
N GLY A 734 19.03 25.95 -2.37
CA GLY A 734 18.80 25.24 -3.63
C GLY A 734 20.05 24.51 -4.12
N VAL A 735 20.85 23.98 -3.22
CA VAL A 735 22.12 23.32 -3.47
C VAL A 735 22.04 21.80 -3.43
N HIS A 736 20.82 21.28 -3.31
CA HIS A 736 20.47 19.85 -3.33
C HIS A 736 21.07 19.02 -2.19
N HIS A 737 21.22 19.62 -1.02
CA HIS A 737 21.50 18.91 0.22
C HIS A 737 20.82 19.57 1.43
N ALA A 738 20.75 18.83 2.55
CA ALA A 738 20.11 19.30 3.75
C ALA A 738 20.94 20.36 4.47
N GLN A 739 20.28 21.43 4.83
CA GLN A 739 20.80 22.49 5.70
C GLN A 739 19.97 22.55 6.96
N PHE A 740 20.58 22.97 8.04
CA PHE A 740 19.95 23.01 9.35
C PHE A 740 19.31 24.36 9.63
N GLY A 741 18.13 24.33 10.24
CA GLY A 741 17.44 25.50 10.72
C GLY A 741 16.71 25.22 12.01
N LEU A 742 16.18 26.27 12.61
CA LEU A 742 15.42 26.22 13.85
C LEU A 742 14.15 27.04 13.71
N PHE A 743 13.12 26.56 14.36
CA PHE A 743 11.91 27.30 14.59
C PHE A 743 11.83 27.66 16.08
N ARG A 744 11.77 28.94 16.36
CA ARG A 744 11.65 29.49 17.70
C ARG A 744 10.22 29.97 17.93
N PRO A 745 9.43 29.31 18.79
CA PRO A 745 8.10 29.76 19.11
C PRO A 745 8.07 31.11 19.82
N GLY A 746 7.09 31.93 19.52
CA GLY A 746 6.82 33.18 20.22
C GLY A 746 6.57 32.93 21.70
N ARG A 747 7.07 33.83 22.58
CA ARG A 747 6.99 33.65 24.02
C ARG A 747 5.58 33.96 24.56
N ASN A 748 4.92 35.00 24.02
CA ASN A 748 3.60 35.45 24.43
C ASN A 748 2.56 35.25 23.33
N ALA A 749 1.27 35.34 23.67
CA ALA A 749 0.21 35.34 22.70
C ALA A 749 0.35 36.54 21.74
N GLY A 750 0.39 36.28 20.44
CA GLY A 750 0.59 37.31 19.41
C GLY A 750 2.05 37.59 19.04
N ASP A 751 3.03 37.10 19.78
CA ASP A 751 4.43 37.17 19.36
C ASP A 751 4.64 36.33 18.09
N PRO A 752 5.37 36.83 17.10
CA PRO A 752 5.69 36.04 15.90
C PRO A 752 6.64 34.91 16.28
N ASN A 753 6.48 33.79 15.61
CA ASN A 753 7.49 32.74 15.59
C ASN A 753 8.64 33.14 14.67
N LEU A 754 9.83 32.60 14.89
CA LEU A 754 11.03 32.92 14.13
C LEU A 754 11.65 31.66 13.53
N PHE A 755 11.78 31.63 12.22
CA PHE A 755 12.65 30.68 11.53
C PHE A 755 14.07 31.23 11.52
N ILE A 756 15.03 30.42 11.89
CA ILE A 756 16.47 30.75 11.98
C ILE A 756 17.18 29.73 11.11
N LEU A 757 17.60 30.13 9.92
CA LEU A 757 18.13 29.24 8.89
C LEU A 757 19.64 29.45 8.75
N ARG A 758 20.38 28.34 8.85
CA ARG A 758 21.83 28.35 8.68
C ARG A 758 22.19 27.91 7.28
N HIS A 759 22.96 28.73 6.57
CA HIS A 759 23.41 28.51 5.20
C HIS A 759 24.79 27.84 5.17
N ASP A 760 25.19 27.30 4.03
CA ASP A 760 26.47 26.59 3.85
C ASP A 760 27.69 27.48 4.05
N ASP A 761 27.58 28.74 3.70
CA ASP A 761 28.64 29.73 3.94
C ASP A 761 28.78 30.08 5.45
N GLY A 762 27.98 29.49 6.29
CA GLY A 762 27.95 29.75 7.73
C GLY A 762 27.14 30.98 8.12
N SER A 763 26.57 31.72 7.19
CA SER A 763 25.67 32.82 7.48
C SER A 763 24.33 32.30 8.06
N VAL A 764 23.64 33.20 8.74
CA VAL A 764 22.33 32.88 9.35
C VAL A 764 21.33 33.93 8.88
N SER A 765 20.23 33.45 8.30
CA SER A 765 19.07 34.27 7.98
C SER A 765 17.93 34.02 8.94
N THR A 766 17.08 35.00 9.13
CA THR A 766 15.91 34.89 10.02
C THR A 766 14.66 35.41 9.33
N ALA A 767 13.55 34.71 9.57
CA ALA A 767 12.24 35.12 9.06
C ALA A 767 11.17 34.96 10.14
N SER A 768 10.37 36.00 10.34
CA SER A 768 9.20 35.94 11.22
C SER A 768 8.01 35.37 10.46
N TYR A 769 7.46 34.24 10.93
CA TYR A 769 6.32 33.60 10.27
C TYR A 769 5.46 32.79 11.25
N GLY A 770 4.15 33.01 11.23
CA GLY A 770 3.23 32.41 12.18
C GLY A 770 3.21 33.11 13.54
N VAL A 771 2.44 32.60 14.45
CA VAL A 771 2.27 33.11 15.81
C VAL A 771 2.39 31.96 16.82
N LYS A 772 2.54 32.30 18.11
CA LYS A 772 2.61 31.30 19.17
C LYS A 772 1.50 30.25 19.05
N GLY A 773 1.87 28.99 19.16
CA GLY A 773 0.98 27.83 19.04
C GLY A 773 0.93 27.23 17.63
N ASP A 774 1.45 27.90 16.62
CA ASP A 774 1.64 27.31 15.29
C ASP A 774 2.86 26.35 15.30
N LEU A 775 2.79 25.26 14.53
CA LEU A 775 3.86 24.29 14.38
C LEU A 775 4.58 24.50 13.04
N PRO A 776 5.92 24.37 12.99
CA PRO A 776 6.66 24.54 11.74
C PRO A 776 6.40 23.40 10.77
N VAL A 777 6.40 23.72 9.49
CA VAL A 777 6.47 22.78 8.37
C VAL A 777 7.35 23.40 7.28
N VAL A 778 8.20 22.60 6.68
CA VAL A 778 9.13 23.07 5.64
C VAL A 778 9.06 22.14 4.43
N GLY A 779 9.16 22.70 3.22
CA GLY A 779 9.06 21.91 2.00
C GLY A 779 9.26 22.76 0.74
N ASP A 780 9.50 22.11 -0.37
CA ASP A 780 9.52 22.73 -1.70
C ASP A 780 8.10 22.72 -2.29
N TRP A 781 7.34 23.76 -1.99
CA TRP A 781 5.93 23.88 -2.38
C TRP A 781 5.73 24.12 -3.88
N LEU A 782 6.77 24.56 -4.59
CA LEU A 782 6.70 24.93 -6.00
C LEU A 782 7.47 23.98 -6.92
N GLY A 783 8.22 22.99 -6.39
CA GLY A 783 9.08 22.12 -7.17
C GLY A 783 10.25 22.88 -7.82
N LYS A 784 10.83 23.84 -7.09
CA LYS A 784 11.95 24.67 -7.55
C LYS A 784 13.30 24.16 -7.04
N GLY A 785 13.31 23.04 -6.34
CA GLY A 785 14.51 22.48 -5.70
C GLY A 785 15.00 23.32 -4.52
N ARG A 786 14.15 24.16 -3.94
CA ARG A 786 14.47 25.00 -2.79
C ARG A 786 13.37 24.90 -1.73
N THR A 787 13.77 24.58 -0.51
CA THR A 787 12.86 24.50 0.62
C THR A 787 12.48 25.89 1.13
N THR A 788 11.20 26.10 1.33
CA THR A 788 10.62 27.25 2.01
C THR A 788 9.85 26.82 3.26
N PHE A 789 9.34 27.76 4.01
CA PHE A 789 8.70 27.47 5.27
C PHE A 789 7.19 27.67 5.24
N GLY A 790 6.51 27.09 6.21
CA GLY A 790 5.12 27.27 6.49
C GLY A 790 4.85 26.96 7.97
N VAL A 791 3.63 27.11 8.36
CA VAL A 791 3.15 26.72 9.68
C VAL A 791 1.83 25.98 9.58
N PHE A 792 1.62 25.08 10.49
CA PHE A 792 0.32 24.48 10.77
C PHE A 792 -0.25 25.07 12.04
N ARG A 793 -1.48 25.54 11.98
CA ARG A 793 -2.23 26.06 13.12
C ARG A 793 -3.17 25.00 13.68
N PRO A 794 -2.83 24.34 14.76
CA PRO A 794 -3.63 23.24 15.33
C PRO A 794 -5.06 23.66 15.70
N SER A 795 -5.24 24.89 16.23
CA SER A 795 -6.54 25.39 16.69
C SER A 795 -7.59 25.53 15.58
N SER A 796 -7.17 25.64 14.32
CA SER A 796 -8.04 25.81 13.16
C SER A 796 -7.81 24.77 12.06
N HIS A 797 -6.86 23.85 12.25
CA HIS A 797 -6.44 22.86 11.25
C HIS A 797 -5.98 23.47 9.92
N VAL A 798 -5.34 24.63 9.99
CA VAL A 798 -4.94 25.39 8.81
C VAL A 798 -3.43 25.30 8.59
N PHE A 799 -3.03 24.97 7.38
CA PHE A 799 -1.68 25.18 6.88
C PHE A 799 -1.59 26.56 6.23
N ALA A 800 -0.57 27.30 6.59
CA ALA A 800 -0.18 28.55 5.95
C ALA A 800 1.25 28.39 5.44
N LEU A 801 1.44 28.37 4.12
CA LEU A 801 2.73 28.11 3.46
C LEU A 801 3.21 29.37 2.75
N SER A 802 4.51 29.62 2.76
CA SER A 802 5.14 30.71 2.05
C SER A 802 6.02 30.18 0.91
N ASN A 803 5.94 30.84 -0.24
CA ASN A 803 6.82 30.59 -1.40
C ASN A 803 8.10 31.42 -1.40
N ALA A 804 8.23 32.34 -0.43
CA ALA A 804 9.37 33.23 -0.28
C ALA A 804 9.75 33.34 1.21
N TYR A 805 10.95 33.79 1.51
CA TYR A 805 11.37 34.05 2.90
C TYR A 805 10.78 35.35 3.47
N ALA A 806 9.56 35.72 3.08
CA ALA A 806 8.88 36.94 3.49
C ALA A 806 7.51 36.65 4.12
N GLY A 807 7.12 37.43 5.09
CA GLY A 807 6.10 37.24 6.13
C GLY A 807 4.63 37.13 5.76
N GLN A 808 4.23 36.78 4.55
CA GLN A 808 2.83 36.53 4.20
C GLN A 808 2.64 35.12 3.64
N ALA A 809 1.48 34.50 3.96
CA ALA A 809 1.11 33.19 3.42
C ALA A 809 0.68 33.33 1.96
N ASP A 810 1.33 32.62 1.06
CA ASP A 810 0.95 32.54 -0.35
C ASP A 810 -0.09 31.45 -0.61
N MET A 811 -0.11 30.45 0.26
CA MET A 811 -1.07 29.34 0.19
C MET A 811 -1.63 29.05 1.58
N VAL A 812 -2.96 28.98 1.69
CA VAL A 812 -3.66 28.68 2.94
C VAL A 812 -4.72 27.63 2.63
N PHE A 813 -4.70 26.52 3.38
CA PHE A 813 -5.70 25.47 3.26
C PHE A 813 -5.91 24.72 4.56
N THR A 814 -7.11 24.16 4.70
CA THR A 814 -7.52 23.37 5.87
C THR A 814 -7.47 21.89 5.50
N ILE A 815 -6.88 21.05 6.34
CA ILE A 815 -6.97 19.59 6.21
C ILE A 815 -7.98 19.09 7.25
N TYR A 816 -9.00 18.40 6.79
CA TYR A 816 -9.91 17.64 7.65
C TYR A 816 -9.38 16.20 7.75
N GLY A 817 -9.02 15.79 8.96
CA GLY A 817 -8.56 14.44 9.28
C GLY A 817 -9.71 13.47 9.57
#